data_19c52159d1b894da525bf3e28ef4ea09
#
_entry.id   19c52159d1b894da525bf3e28ef4ea09
#
_cell.length_a   1.000
_cell.length_b   1.000
_cell.length_c   1.000
_cell.angle_alpha   90.00
_cell.angle_beta   90.00
_cell.angle_gamma   90.00
#
_symmetry.space_group_name_H-M   'P 1'
#
loop_
_entity.id
_entity.type
_entity.pdbx_description
1 polymer ?
#
loop_
_entity_poly.entity_id
_entity_poly.type
_entity_poly.pdbx_seq_one_letter_code
_entity_poly.pdbx_strand_id
1 'polypeptide(L)'
;MKYRVDVVRIRENYITLNGWAIGRNPGSEATFSVEDEAHRPLPFKLVRTRRDDVSQIYYHQASEKEYGFDIRFPYERGKNYYLVISVEGHKARIKYNEELIAKRSSVAHKRMEKIKDLCNMETVRVAFDYFRKHGLKKLFLKSKNKLQGIDSDYEYAEWYEKTRPTEAELQRQRGTVWESTAPLFSVVIPLFETPTVYLKALLDSLLAQTYAKFEVCLADGSRPGKDTEAVLRDYATRDSRIRYTVLGENRGIAGNTNAALALAAGDFVVLCDHDDILPPEALFSFAEAIVKEPETDCLYSDEDKLDMDGGSLFDPHFKPDFNPDLLGSVNYICHLFAVRKSLLDTVGQFDAAYDGAQDYDFIFRVTEKARHIVHVPKVLYHWRCHMNSTASNPESKLYAFEAGARAIRAHYERVYPELKIKEVKKGVDYGIYHTIFELTEEPLVSVIIPNKDHREDLDKAMRSLLEKGTYKNLEFIVVENNSTDPETFAYYEAIQKELPQVKVVSYEGGFNFSKINNFGVRYAKGEYLLFMNNDVELINPDTMRELLGYGMRRDVGAVGCRLLYEDDTIQHAGVVIGFGGIAGHTFIGLHEVQNSYFHRALTAQDYSAVTAACLLTKKELFLSVGGFTEELAVAFNDIDYCLKVRAAGKLVVYNPYALLHHYESKSRGLEDTPEKVERFNREVARFMKRWPEILEQGDPYYNPNLTLRKSNFALRDLDKEKIGEPYHMPGIEKYLRELEEEA
;
A
#
# COMPACT_ATOMS: atom_id res chain seq x y z
N MET A 1 -23.79 18.34 -18.71
CA MET A 1 -22.45 18.55 -18.15
C MET A 1 -22.46 18.20 -16.67
N LYS A 2 -21.51 17.38 -16.21
CA LYS A 2 -21.18 17.19 -14.80
C LYS A 2 -19.75 17.65 -14.58
N TYR A 3 -19.44 18.20 -13.43
CA TYR A 3 -18.09 18.62 -13.07
C TYR A 3 -17.92 18.64 -11.55
N ARG A 4 -16.69 18.54 -11.11
CA ARG A 4 -16.29 18.72 -9.71
C ARG A 4 -14.93 19.41 -9.67
N VAL A 5 -14.75 20.30 -8.70
CA VAL A 5 -13.44 20.84 -8.35
C VAL A 5 -13.03 20.19 -7.03
N ASP A 6 -12.11 19.23 -7.11
CA ASP A 6 -11.73 18.39 -5.98
C ASP A 6 -10.82 19.15 -5.00
N VAL A 7 -9.90 19.95 -5.55
CA VAL A 7 -8.92 20.69 -4.76
C VAL A 7 -8.87 22.15 -5.20
N VAL A 8 -8.84 23.06 -4.22
CA VAL A 8 -8.60 24.49 -4.42
C VAL A 8 -7.49 24.91 -3.46
N ARG A 9 -6.39 25.46 -4.00
CA ARG A 9 -5.27 25.95 -3.21
C ARG A 9 -4.96 27.39 -3.59
N ILE A 10 -4.78 28.27 -2.60
CA ILE A 10 -4.20 29.60 -2.77
C ILE A 10 -2.73 29.51 -2.37
N ARG A 11 -1.87 29.99 -3.23
CA ARG A 11 -0.47 30.31 -2.92
C ARG A 11 -0.26 31.79 -3.15
N GLU A 12 0.80 32.38 -2.61
CA GLU A 12 0.99 33.84 -2.51
C GLU A 12 0.54 34.64 -3.74
N ASN A 13 0.78 34.14 -4.96
CA ASN A 13 0.45 34.82 -6.21
C ASN A 13 -0.37 33.98 -7.21
N TYR A 14 -0.88 32.80 -6.81
CA TYR A 14 -1.61 31.91 -7.71
C TYR A 14 -2.72 31.13 -7.00
N ILE A 15 -3.83 30.88 -7.74
CA ILE A 15 -4.80 29.87 -7.40
C ILE A 15 -4.55 28.63 -8.27
N THR A 16 -4.55 27.46 -7.65
CA THR A 16 -4.55 26.17 -8.34
C THR A 16 -5.87 25.46 -8.08
N LEU A 17 -6.51 24.97 -9.15
CA LEU A 17 -7.76 24.23 -9.14
C LEU A 17 -7.55 22.88 -9.79
N ASN A 18 -7.82 21.81 -9.08
CA ASN A 18 -7.80 20.44 -9.63
C ASN A 18 -9.21 19.86 -9.60
N GLY A 19 -9.59 19.11 -10.64
CA GLY A 19 -10.93 18.53 -10.75
C GLY A 19 -11.16 17.78 -12.06
N TRP A 20 -12.44 17.58 -12.39
CA TRP A 20 -12.86 16.94 -13.62
C TRP A 20 -14.14 17.54 -14.18
N ALA A 21 -14.36 17.40 -15.49
CA ALA A 21 -15.58 17.85 -16.17
C ALA A 21 -15.92 16.94 -17.36
N ILE A 22 -17.20 16.51 -17.44
CA ILE A 22 -17.70 15.59 -18.47
C ILE A 22 -19.00 16.08 -19.09
N GLY A 23 -19.24 15.66 -20.33
CA GLY A 23 -20.50 15.84 -21.06
C GLY A 23 -21.50 14.70 -20.81
N ARG A 24 -22.52 14.61 -21.67
CA ARG A 24 -23.44 13.47 -21.74
C ARG A 24 -22.86 12.35 -22.61
N ASN A 25 -22.09 12.70 -23.62
CA ASN A 25 -21.52 11.74 -24.57
C ASN A 25 -20.08 11.41 -24.19
N PRO A 26 -19.68 10.13 -24.21
CA PRO A 26 -18.28 9.75 -24.12
C PRO A 26 -17.48 10.42 -25.23
N GLY A 27 -16.34 11.01 -24.89
CA GLY A 27 -15.51 11.73 -25.85
C GLY A 27 -15.74 13.24 -25.95
N SER A 28 -16.73 13.81 -25.26
CA SER A 28 -16.89 15.26 -25.15
C SER A 28 -15.76 15.88 -24.36
N GLU A 29 -15.14 16.94 -24.88
CA GLU A 29 -14.07 17.66 -24.21
C GLU A 29 -14.59 18.93 -23.53
N ALA A 30 -14.11 19.15 -22.29
CA ALA A 30 -14.36 20.38 -21.57
C ALA A 30 -13.40 21.48 -22.06
N THR A 31 -13.92 22.71 -22.20
CA THR A 31 -13.11 23.91 -22.38
C THR A 31 -13.19 24.78 -21.14
N PHE A 32 -12.11 25.49 -20.85
CA PHE A 32 -11.96 26.28 -19.66
C PHE A 32 -11.57 27.71 -20.00
N SER A 33 -12.08 28.67 -19.23
CA SER A 33 -11.54 30.04 -19.17
C SER A 33 -11.55 30.53 -17.74
N VAL A 34 -10.61 31.40 -17.42
CA VAL A 34 -10.55 32.12 -16.14
C VAL A 34 -10.81 33.58 -16.39
N GLU A 35 -11.72 34.18 -15.62
CA GLU A 35 -12.17 35.56 -15.80
C GLU A 35 -12.00 36.38 -14.49
N ASP A 36 -11.75 37.67 -14.63
CA ASP A 36 -11.83 38.62 -13.50
C ASP A 36 -13.29 39.09 -13.22
N GLU A 37 -13.45 40.03 -12.31
CA GLU A 37 -14.74 40.62 -11.94
C GLU A 37 -15.43 41.37 -13.10
N ALA A 38 -14.67 41.90 -14.03
CA ALA A 38 -15.16 42.61 -15.20
C ALA A 38 -15.39 41.66 -16.42
N HIS A 39 -15.40 40.34 -16.21
CA HIS A 39 -15.53 39.33 -17.24
C HIS A 39 -14.39 39.30 -18.29
N ARG A 40 -13.23 39.87 -17.97
CA ARG A 40 -12.08 39.86 -18.86
C ARG A 40 -11.30 38.55 -18.66
N PRO A 41 -10.91 37.87 -19.75
CA PRO A 41 -10.16 36.63 -19.66
C PRO A 41 -8.77 36.89 -19.03
N LEU A 42 -8.37 36.01 -18.14
CA LEU A 42 -7.07 36.00 -17.50
C LEU A 42 -6.21 34.87 -18.09
N PRO A 43 -4.88 35.07 -18.17
CA PRO A 43 -3.97 33.99 -18.55
C PRO A 43 -4.00 32.89 -17.48
N PHE A 44 -4.06 31.64 -17.91
CA PHE A 44 -3.97 30.47 -17.05
C PHE A 44 -3.19 29.35 -17.70
N LYS A 45 -2.64 28.45 -16.90
CA LYS A 45 -2.07 27.19 -17.35
C LYS A 45 -3.10 26.09 -17.12
N LEU A 46 -3.27 25.22 -18.12
CA LEU A 46 -4.13 24.04 -18.06
C LEU A 46 -3.27 22.82 -18.32
N VAL A 47 -3.32 21.86 -17.39
CA VAL A 47 -2.85 20.50 -17.62
C VAL A 47 -4.08 19.61 -17.59
N ARG A 48 -4.24 18.78 -18.62
CA ARG A 48 -5.29 17.77 -18.65
C ARG A 48 -4.78 16.49 -18.04
N THR A 49 -5.65 15.79 -17.34
CA THR A 49 -5.32 14.54 -16.69
C THR A 49 -6.36 13.46 -16.98
N ARG A 50 -5.87 12.24 -17.13
CA ARG A 50 -6.75 11.09 -17.30
C ARG A 50 -7.49 10.80 -15.98
N ARG A 51 -8.79 10.54 -16.06
CA ARG A 51 -9.65 10.24 -14.92
C ARG A 51 -10.48 9.01 -15.26
N ASP A 52 -9.85 7.86 -15.23
CA ASP A 52 -10.50 6.58 -15.53
C ASP A 52 -11.63 6.28 -14.54
N ASP A 53 -11.46 6.68 -13.27
CA ASP A 53 -12.51 6.65 -12.24
C ASP A 53 -13.78 7.40 -12.68
N VAL A 54 -13.63 8.58 -13.26
CA VAL A 54 -14.76 9.38 -13.73
C VAL A 54 -15.42 8.75 -14.96
N SER A 55 -14.63 8.26 -15.92
CA SER A 55 -15.18 7.63 -17.13
C SER A 55 -15.90 6.32 -16.82
N GLN A 56 -15.35 5.53 -15.91
CA GLN A 56 -15.97 4.28 -15.46
C GLN A 56 -17.31 4.54 -14.73
N ILE A 57 -17.34 5.49 -13.81
CA ILE A 57 -18.55 5.83 -13.03
C ILE A 57 -19.67 6.37 -13.92
N TYR A 58 -19.35 7.22 -14.89
CA TYR A 58 -20.38 7.95 -15.64
C TYR A 58 -20.68 7.39 -17.02
N TYR A 59 -19.75 6.67 -17.62
CA TYR A 59 -19.92 6.09 -18.96
C TYR A 59 -19.82 4.56 -18.98
N HIS A 60 -19.51 3.93 -17.84
CA HIS A 60 -19.36 2.48 -17.69
C HIS A 60 -18.33 1.86 -18.67
N GLN A 61 -17.34 2.64 -19.09
CA GLN A 61 -16.27 2.20 -19.98
C GLN A 61 -15.00 3.01 -19.76
N ALA A 62 -13.84 2.39 -20.00
CA ALA A 62 -12.57 3.10 -20.04
C ALA A 62 -12.55 4.11 -21.20
N SER A 63 -11.90 5.24 -21.02
CA SER A 63 -11.78 6.27 -22.04
C SER A 63 -10.35 6.73 -22.19
N GLU A 64 -9.89 6.92 -23.41
CA GLU A 64 -8.60 7.56 -23.70
C GLU A 64 -8.63 9.09 -23.49
N LYS A 65 -9.81 9.64 -23.19
CA LYS A 65 -10.00 11.08 -23.01
C LYS A 65 -9.63 11.55 -21.61
N GLU A 66 -9.03 12.73 -21.55
CA GLU A 66 -8.59 13.39 -20.32
C GLU A 66 -9.73 14.25 -19.76
N TYR A 67 -10.53 13.70 -18.86
CA TYR A 67 -11.64 14.41 -18.22
C TYR A 67 -11.20 15.23 -17.01
N GLY A 68 -10.01 15.00 -16.49
CA GLY A 68 -9.43 15.76 -15.41
C GLY A 68 -8.76 17.06 -15.88
N PHE A 69 -8.66 18.01 -14.96
CA PHE A 69 -7.95 19.25 -15.20
C PHE A 69 -7.18 19.70 -13.97
N ASP A 70 -6.03 20.31 -14.20
CA ASP A 70 -5.29 21.14 -13.26
C ASP A 70 -5.14 22.53 -13.89
N ILE A 71 -5.75 23.54 -13.25
CA ILE A 71 -5.78 24.91 -13.72
C ILE A 71 -5.07 25.80 -12.73
N ARG A 72 -4.06 26.55 -13.19
CA ARG A 72 -3.31 27.52 -12.40
C ARG A 72 -3.38 28.91 -13.04
N PHE A 73 -3.75 29.91 -12.23
CA PHE A 73 -3.84 31.32 -12.68
C PHE A 73 -3.38 32.30 -11.60
N PRO A 74 -2.92 33.52 -12.01
CA PRO A 74 -2.47 34.54 -11.08
C PRO A 74 -3.54 34.95 -10.08
N TYR A 75 -3.13 35.17 -8.82
CA TYR A 75 -3.98 35.59 -7.71
C TYR A 75 -3.47 36.87 -7.09
N GLU A 76 -4.38 37.82 -6.87
CA GLU A 76 -4.17 39.02 -6.06
C GLU A 76 -5.17 39.04 -4.91
N ARG A 77 -4.70 39.32 -3.72
CA ARG A 77 -5.50 39.35 -2.50
C ARG A 77 -6.67 40.35 -2.61
N GLY A 78 -7.86 39.93 -2.19
CA GLY A 78 -9.07 40.75 -2.20
C GLY A 78 -9.81 40.81 -3.53
N LYS A 79 -9.31 40.20 -4.60
CA LYS A 79 -10.03 40.12 -5.90
C LYS A 79 -10.89 38.87 -6.02
N ASN A 80 -11.93 38.94 -6.88
CA ASN A 80 -12.76 37.81 -7.25
C ASN A 80 -12.36 37.27 -8.62
N TYR A 81 -12.35 35.93 -8.73
CA TYR A 81 -12.02 35.18 -9.94
C TYR A 81 -13.12 34.23 -10.28
N TYR A 82 -13.27 33.91 -11.56
CA TYR A 82 -14.29 33.00 -12.03
C TYR A 82 -13.68 31.96 -12.97
N LEU A 83 -13.84 30.67 -12.61
CA LEU A 83 -13.60 29.57 -13.53
C LEU A 83 -14.85 29.31 -14.33
N VAL A 84 -14.75 29.34 -15.63
CA VAL A 84 -15.82 28.98 -16.55
C VAL A 84 -15.49 27.65 -17.20
N ILE A 85 -16.36 26.66 -17.02
CA ILE A 85 -16.26 25.32 -17.60
C ILE A 85 -17.36 25.20 -18.66
N SER A 86 -17.01 24.79 -19.87
CA SER A 86 -17.99 24.56 -20.94
C SER A 86 -17.83 23.17 -21.54
N VAL A 87 -18.91 22.41 -21.62
CA VAL A 87 -18.96 21.09 -22.26
C VAL A 87 -20.28 20.96 -23.01
N GLU A 88 -20.25 20.56 -24.28
CA GLU A 88 -21.43 20.35 -25.12
C GLU A 88 -22.41 21.57 -25.14
N GLY A 89 -21.89 22.78 -25.16
CA GLY A 89 -22.70 24.00 -25.15
C GLY A 89 -23.24 24.40 -23.77
N HIS A 90 -23.09 23.58 -22.73
CA HIS A 90 -23.46 23.92 -21.37
C HIS A 90 -22.29 24.59 -20.65
N LYS A 91 -22.58 25.68 -19.92
CA LYS A 91 -21.57 26.46 -19.19
C LYS A 91 -21.86 26.48 -17.70
N ALA A 92 -20.81 26.34 -16.90
CA ALA A 92 -20.83 26.61 -15.45
C ALA A 92 -19.81 27.72 -15.16
N ARG A 93 -20.16 28.65 -14.29
CA ARG A 93 -19.30 29.74 -13.83
C ARG A 93 -19.17 29.69 -12.32
N ILE A 94 -17.96 29.48 -11.83
CA ILE A 94 -17.66 29.21 -10.42
C ILE A 94 -16.82 30.35 -9.88
N LYS A 95 -17.28 31.02 -8.83
CA LYS A 95 -16.56 32.13 -8.17
C LYS A 95 -15.52 31.60 -7.18
N TYR A 96 -14.34 32.23 -7.19
CA TYR A 96 -13.26 32.03 -6.24
C TYR A 96 -12.80 33.37 -5.67
N ASN A 97 -12.69 33.45 -4.36
CA ASN A 97 -12.02 34.48 -3.60
C ASN A 97 -11.54 33.91 -2.27
N GLU A 98 -10.74 34.67 -1.53
CA GLU A 98 -10.14 34.23 -0.26
C GLU A 98 -11.20 33.72 0.74
N GLU A 99 -12.31 34.43 0.89
CA GLU A 99 -13.39 34.07 1.82
C GLU A 99 -14.11 32.77 1.41
N LEU A 100 -14.42 32.60 0.12
CA LEU A 100 -15.09 31.40 -0.39
C LEU A 100 -14.17 30.17 -0.34
N ILE A 101 -12.88 30.36 -0.55
CA ILE A 101 -11.89 29.28 -0.47
C ILE A 101 -11.69 28.88 0.98
N ALA A 102 -11.51 29.83 1.91
CA ALA A 102 -11.45 29.56 3.34
C ALA A 102 -12.74 28.89 3.85
N LYS A 103 -13.91 29.32 3.35
CA LYS A 103 -15.19 28.71 3.69
C LYS A 103 -15.30 27.26 3.15
N ARG A 104 -14.83 26.99 1.92
CA ARG A 104 -14.81 25.63 1.34
C ARG A 104 -13.82 24.69 2.03
N SER A 105 -12.73 25.21 2.56
CA SER A 105 -11.77 24.45 3.37
C SER A 105 -12.25 24.23 4.80
N SER A 106 -13.29 24.93 5.26
CA SER A 106 -13.81 24.78 6.63
C SER A 106 -14.51 23.42 6.85
N VAL A 107 -14.38 22.86 8.04
CA VAL A 107 -14.98 21.61 8.47
C VAL A 107 -16.52 21.61 8.28
N ALA A 108 -17.16 22.77 8.51
CA ALA A 108 -18.61 22.92 8.33
C ALA A 108 -19.03 22.81 6.86
N HIS A 109 -18.24 23.32 5.93
CA HIS A 109 -18.55 23.26 4.49
C HIS A 109 -18.29 21.87 3.94
N LYS A 110 -17.20 21.22 4.32
CA LYS A 110 -16.91 19.81 4.00
C LYS A 110 -18.02 18.87 4.50
N ARG A 111 -18.58 19.16 5.70
CA ARG A 111 -19.77 18.46 6.22
C ARG A 111 -21.02 18.68 5.37
N MET A 112 -21.23 19.88 4.90
CA MET A 112 -22.41 20.23 4.10
C MET A 112 -22.34 19.69 2.66
N GLU A 113 -21.15 19.61 2.06
CA GLU A 113 -20.94 18.90 0.79
C GLU A 113 -21.15 17.40 0.94
N LYS A 114 -20.62 16.78 2.01
CA LYS A 114 -20.91 15.36 2.33
C LYS A 114 -22.42 15.10 2.50
N ILE A 115 -23.18 16.03 3.08
CA ILE A 115 -24.65 15.93 3.18
C ILE A 115 -25.33 16.05 1.82
N LYS A 116 -24.83 16.92 0.93
CA LYS A 116 -25.35 17.05 -0.44
C LYS A 116 -25.05 15.82 -1.30
N ASP A 117 -23.90 15.23 -1.16
CA ASP A 117 -23.53 13.96 -1.82
C ASP A 117 -24.41 12.79 -1.31
N LEU A 118 -24.79 12.83 -0.02
CA LEU A 118 -25.74 11.88 0.58
C LEU A 118 -27.19 12.07 0.11
N CYS A 119 -27.56 13.26 -0.36
CA CYS A 119 -28.90 13.58 -0.90
C CYS A 119 -29.01 13.43 -2.41
N ASN A 120 -28.02 12.90 -3.10
CA ASN A 120 -28.08 12.60 -4.52
C ASN A 120 -28.99 11.39 -4.76
N MET A 121 -29.77 11.41 -5.86
CA MET A 121 -30.78 10.37 -6.20
C MET A 121 -30.18 8.96 -6.23
N GLU A 122 -28.93 8.82 -6.58
CA GLU A 122 -28.21 7.55 -6.63
C GLU A 122 -27.88 7.03 -5.22
N THR A 123 -27.46 7.91 -4.32
CA THR A 123 -27.21 7.58 -2.90
C THR A 123 -28.53 7.26 -2.18
N VAL A 124 -29.63 7.95 -2.54
CA VAL A 124 -30.97 7.64 -2.04
C VAL A 124 -31.44 6.25 -2.53
N ARG A 125 -31.13 5.89 -3.77
CA ARG A 125 -31.43 4.56 -4.33
C ARG A 125 -30.61 3.46 -3.64
N VAL A 126 -29.32 3.67 -3.45
CA VAL A 126 -28.44 2.75 -2.71
C VAL A 126 -28.86 2.64 -1.24
N ALA A 127 -29.24 3.76 -0.60
CA ALA A 127 -29.77 3.76 0.76
C ALA A 127 -31.13 3.06 0.84
N PHE A 128 -31.97 3.19 -0.16
CA PHE A 128 -33.27 2.52 -0.22
C PHE A 128 -33.10 1.00 -0.47
N ASP A 129 -32.20 0.59 -1.34
CA ASP A 129 -31.85 -0.82 -1.57
C ASP A 129 -31.19 -1.44 -0.34
N TYR A 130 -30.31 -0.69 0.34
CA TYR A 130 -29.73 -1.10 1.61
C TYR A 130 -30.78 -1.22 2.73
N PHE A 131 -31.73 -0.26 2.80
CA PHE A 131 -32.87 -0.32 3.69
C PHE A 131 -33.73 -1.55 3.43
N ARG A 132 -34.02 -1.85 2.18
CA ARG A 132 -34.84 -3.01 1.78
C ARG A 132 -34.17 -4.34 2.12
N LYS A 133 -32.82 -4.39 2.06
CA LYS A 133 -32.03 -5.58 2.38
C LYS A 133 -31.73 -5.72 3.88
N HIS A 134 -31.58 -4.63 4.63
CA HIS A 134 -30.98 -4.64 5.97
C HIS A 134 -31.81 -3.92 7.07
N GLY A 135 -32.91 -3.26 6.74
CA GLY A 135 -33.83 -2.60 7.68
C GLY A 135 -33.37 -1.22 8.18
N LEU A 136 -34.35 -0.45 8.74
CA LEU A 136 -34.18 0.94 9.18
C LEU A 136 -33.08 1.16 10.22
N LYS A 137 -32.90 0.22 11.14
CA LYS A 137 -31.96 0.36 12.25
C LYS A 137 -30.51 0.34 11.79
N LYS A 138 -30.17 -0.52 10.80
CA LYS A 138 -28.82 -0.59 10.20
C LYS A 138 -28.54 0.58 9.24
N LEU A 139 -29.54 1.03 8.49
CA LEU A 139 -29.44 2.23 7.67
C LEU A 139 -29.20 3.47 8.54
N PHE A 140 -29.91 3.61 9.66
CA PHE A 140 -29.73 4.72 10.60
C PHE A 140 -28.35 4.70 11.25
N LEU A 141 -27.83 3.53 11.65
CA LEU A 141 -26.49 3.39 12.22
C LEU A 141 -25.40 3.76 11.20
N LYS A 142 -25.53 3.28 9.97
CA LYS A 142 -24.61 3.60 8.86
C LYS A 142 -24.64 5.10 8.50
N SER A 143 -25.84 5.68 8.46
CA SER A 143 -26.02 7.11 8.21
C SER A 143 -25.49 7.97 9.38
N LYS A 144 -25.71 7.53 10.63
CA LYS A 144 -25.20 8.21 11.83
C LYS A 144 -23.69 8.20 11.88
N ASN A 145 -23.03 7.09 11.60
CA ASN A 145 -21.59 6.97 11.57
C ASN A 145 -20.97 7.85 10.46
N LYS A 146 -21.61 7.91 9.30
CA LYS A 146 -21.19 8.77 8.17
C LYS A 146 -21.42 10.28 8.45
N LEU A 147 -22.49 10.64 9.16
CA LEU A 147 -22.82 12.02 9.57
C LEU A 147 -21.99 12.51 10.77
N GLN A 148 -21.59 11.63 11.68
CA GLN A 148 -20.79 11.99 12.87
C GLN A 148 -19.29 12.17 12.55
N GLY A 149 -18.88 12.07 11.29
CA GLY A 149 -17.48 12.30 10.91
C GLY A 149 -16.51 11.24 11.43
N ILE A 150 -17.01 10.03 11.75
CA ILE A 150 -16.17 8.89 12.12
C ILE A 150 -15.23 8.50 10.97
N ASP A 151 -15.53 8.98 9.74
CA ASP A 151 -14.73 8.77 8.53
C ASP A 151 -13.90 9.99 8.08
N SER A 152 -13.78 11.06 8.89
CA SER A 152 -12.83 12.13 8.56
C SER A 152 -11.42 11.65 8.92
N ASP A 153 -10.57 11.54 7.92
CA ASP A 153 -9.16 11.29 8.15
C ASP A 153 -8.56 12.49 8.92
N TYR A 154 -7.67 12.17 9.86
CA TYR A 154 -6.92 13.18 10.60
C TYR A 154 -6.04 13.95 9.64
N GLU A 155 -6.00 15.29 9.71
CA GLU A 155 -5.21 16.08 8.76
C GLU A 155 -3.71 15.89 9.04
N TYR A 156 -2.94 15.56 8.00
CA TYR A 156 -1.51 15.27 8.15
C TYR A 156 -0.71 16.44 8.74
N ALA A 157 -1.01 17.66 8.36
CA ALA A 157 -0.31 18.82 8.90
C ALA A 157 -0.46 18.96 10.42
N GLU A 158 -1.67 18.69 10.95
CA GLU A 158 -1.91 18.68 12.39
C GLU A 158 -1.23 17.48 13.07
N TRP A 159 -1.26 16.32 12.42
CA TRP A 159 -0.60 15.11 12.90
C TRP A 159 0.92 15.34 13.01
N TYR A 160 1.54 15.88 11.96
CA TYR A 160 2.99 16.16 11.93
C TYR A 160 3.40 17.15 13.00
N GLU A 161 2.65 18.26 13.19
CA GLU A 161 2.91 19.23 14.26
C GLU A 161 2.87 18.61 15.66
N LYS A 162 2.03 17.61 15.89
CA LYS A 162 1.93 16.90 17.17
C LYS A 162 3.02 15.84 17.37
N THR A 163 3.63 15.35 16.31
CA THR A 163 4.60 14.24 16.36
C THR A 163 6.05 14.67 16.20
N ARG A 164 6.30 15.81 15.54
CA ARG A 164 7.66 16.32 15.41
C ARG A 164 8.26 16.69 16.77
N PRO A 165 9.58 16.53 16.95
CA PRO A 165 10.23 16.91 18.20
C PRO A 165 10.04 18.38 18.54
N THR A 166 9.81 18.67 19.82
CA THR A 166 9.83 20.03 20.34
C THR A 166 11.26 20.58 20.39
N GLU A 167 11.41 21.91 20.45
CA GLU A 167 12.76 22.49 20.58
C GLU A 167 13.50 21.99 21.85
N ALA A 168 12.76 21.75 22.92
CA ALA A 168 13.35 21.17 24.14
C ALA A 168 13.89 19.75 23.88
N GLU A 169 13.19 18.96 23.11
CA GLU A 169 13.64 17.61 22.72
C GLU A 169 14.85 17.68 21.78
N LEU A 170 14.85 18.58 20.78
CA LEU A 170 16.00 18.80 19.91
C LEU A 170 17.25 19.25 20.68
N GLN A 171 17.09 20.10 21.72
CA GLN A 171 18.20 20.47 22.60
C GLN A 171 18.70 19.28 23.42
N ARG A 172 17.79 18.43 23.92
CA ARG A 172 18.16 17.19 24.60
C ARG A 172 18.98 16.28 23.68
N GLN A 173 18.55 16.11 22.43
CA GLN A 173 19.23 15.32 21.42
C GLN A 173 20.66 15.86 21.16
N ARG A 174 20.82 17.18 20.99
CA ARG A 174 22.13 17.81 20.81
C ARG A 174 23.05 17.59 22.01
N GLY A 175 22.49 17.52 23.22
CA GLY A 175 23.23 17.28 24.46
C GLY A 175 23.50 15.80 24.76
N THR A 176 23.05 14.86 23.91
CA THR A 176 23.23 13.43 24.12
C THR A 176 24.70 13.04 24.00
N VAL A 177 25.22 12.42 25.05
CA VAL A 177 26.56 11.85 25.04
C VAL A 177 26.49 10.44 24.47
N TRP A 178 27.03 10.28 23.28
CA TRP A 178 27.06 9.01 22.59
C TRP A 178 28.26 8.15 23.00
N GLU A 179 28.03 6.85 23.08
CA GLU A 179 29.12 5.88 23.25
C GLU A 179 30.04 5.89 22.03
N SER A 180 31.24 5.28 22.19
CA SER A 180 32.22 5.16 21.08
C SER A 180 31.67 4.36 19.88
N THR A 181 30.70 3.49 20.14
CA THR A 181 30.03 2.63 19.14
C THR A 181 29.02 3.37 18.26
N ALA A 182 28.66 4.61 18.60
CA ALA A 182 27.74 5.39 17.80
C ALA A 182 28.37 5.73 16.42
N PRO A 183 27.63 5.48 15.30
CA PRO A 183 28.19 5.48 13.95
C PRO A 183 28.57 6.88 13.45
N LEU A 184 29.58 6.95 12.58
CA LEU A 184 29.79 8.11 11.70
C LEU A 184 28.95 7.90 10.43
N PHE A 185 28.10 8.86 10.09
CA PHE A 185 27.34 8.85 8.85
C PHE A 185 28.07 9.64 7.75
N SER A 186 28.10 9.10 6.51
CA SER A 186 28.46 9.84 5.30
C SER A 186 27.18 10.07 4.49
N VAL A 187 26.69 11.31 4.46
CA VAL A 187 25.54 11.69 3.61
C VAL A 187 26.05 11.95 2.20
N VAL A 188 25.65 11.09 1.25
CA VAL A 188 26.14 11.07 -0.13
C VAL A 188 25.12 11.74 -1.04
N ILE A 189 25.55 12.77 -1.77
CA ILE A 189 24.68 13.66 -2.56
C ILE A 189 25.29 13.88 -3.95
N PRO A 190 24.67 13.36 -5.02
CA PRO A 190 25.01 13.70 -6.38
C PRO A 190 24.40 15.05 -6.76
N LEU A 191 25.15 15.93 -7.42
CA LEU A 191 24.68 17.22 -7.90
C LEU A 191 24.75 17.29 -9.42
N PHE A 192 23.72 17.86 -10.04
CA PHE A 192 23.72 18.26 -11.44
C PHE A 192 22.78 19.44 -11.67
N GLU A 193 23.35 20.61 -11.98
CA GLU A 193 22.61 21.86 -12.26
C GLU A 193 21.57 22.22 -11.18
N THR A 194 21.89 21.88 -9.93
CA THR A 194 21.01 22.08 -8.80
C THR A 194 20.71 23.58 -8.60
N PRO A 195 19.43 23.97 -8.51
CA PRO A 195 19.07 25.33 -8.14
C PRO A 195 19.69 25.69 -6.77
N THR A 196 20.42 26.83 -6.69
CA THR A 196 21.16 27.22 -5.49
C THR A 196 20.25 27.38 -4.27
N VAL A 197 18.98 27.73 -4.45
CA VAL A 197 18.00 27.83 -3.38
C VAL A 197 17.72 26.47 -2.73
N TYR A 198 17.63 25.39 -3.52
CA TYR A 198 17.41 24.04 -3.00
C TYR A 198 18.68 23.49 -2.35
N LEU A 199 19.85 23.67 -3.02
CA LEU A 199 21.11 23.25 -2.45
C LEU A 199 21.38 23.90 -1.08
N LYS A 200 21.11 25.19 -0.93
CA LYS A 200 21.24 25.89 0.35
C LYS A 200 20.27 25.34 1.40
N ALA A 201 19.00 25.14 1.03
CA ALA A 201 18.01 24.58 1.93
C ALA A 201 18.41 23.17 2.42
N LEU A 202 18.94 22.32 1.53
CA LEU A 202 19.46 21.02 1.88
C LEU A 202 20.64 21.12 2.85
N LEU A 203 21.67 21.92 2.52
CA LEU A 203 22.86 22.07 3.36
C LEU A 203 22.51 22.66 4.72
N ASP A 204 21.60 23.63 4.79
CA ASP A 204 21.11 24.20 6.04
C ASP A 204 20.38 23.13 6.89
N SER A 205 19.60 22.26 6.29
CA SER A 205 18.90 21.14 6.97
C SER A 205 19.88 20.11 7.53
N LEU A 206 20.96 19.84 6.81
CA LEU A 206 22.04 18.95 7.26
C LEU A 206 22.84 19.58 8.42
N LEU A 207 23.15 20.86 8.34
CA LEU A 207 23.83 21.56 9.43
C LEU A 207 22.95 21.72 10.69
N ALA A 208 21.64 21.65 10.54
CA ALA A 208 20.67 21.68 11.65
C ALA A 208 20.53 20.33 12.38
N GLN A 209 21.12 19.24 11.86
CA GLN A 209 20.99 17.91 12.47
C GLN A 209 21.44 17.92 13.95
N THR A 210 20.65 17.23 14.78
CA THR A 210 20.92 17.11 16.23
C THR A 210 22.01 16.08 16.54
N TYR A 211 22.31 15.18 15.60
CA TYR A 211 23.42 14.23 15.67
C TYR A 211 24.69 14.83 15.04
N ALA A 212 25.79 14.88 15.77
CA ALA A 212 26.99 15.61 15.35
C ALA A 212 28.01 14.74 14.54
N LYS A 213 27.96 13.40 14.68
CA LYS A 213 28.94 12.51 14.03
C LYS A 213 28.49 12.19 12.59
N PHE A 214 28.65 13.14 11.68
CA PHE A 214 28.40 12.93 10.26
C PHE A 214 29.34 13.78 9.40
N GLU A 215 29.46 13.41 8.15
CA GLU A 215 30.06 14.20 7.06
C GLU A 215 29.10 14.23 5.89
N VAL A 216 29.24 15.27 5.04
CA VAL A 216 28.47 15.45 3.82
C VAL A 216 29.39 15.31 2.63
N CYS A 217 29.16 14.35 1.75
CA CYS A 217 29.99 14.01 0.62
C CYS A 217 29.23 14.38 -0.68
N LEU A 218 29.68 15.44 -1.38
CA LEU A 218 29.00 15.94 -2.57
C LEU A 218 29.88 15.79 -3.81
N ALA A 219 29.29 15.41 -4.94
CA ALA A 219 29.94 15.40 -6.24
C ALA A 219 29.15 16.20 -7.26
N ASP A 220 29.75 17.27 -7.75
CA ASP A 220 29.12 18.20 -8.67
C ASP A 220 29.51 17.90 -10.10
N GLY A 221 28.57 17.37 -10.89
CA GLY A 221 28.66 17.15 -12.33
C GLY A 221 28.14 18.31 -13.18
N SER A 222 27.86 19.46 -12.56
CA SER A 222 27.35 20.65 -13.28
C SER A 222 28.38 21.21 -14.29
N ARG A 223 27.87 21.88 -15.30
CA ARG A 223 28.70 22.56 -16.27
C ARG A 223 29.54 23.67 -15.62
N PRO A 224 30.78 23.92 -16.08
CA PRO A 224 31.60 24.99 -15.54
C PRO A 224 30.90 26.36 -15.58
N GLY A 225 31.14 27.17 -14.57
CA GLY A 225 30.57 28.53 -14.47
C GLY A 225 29.17 28.60 -13.82
N LYS A 226 28.71 27.52 -13.24
CA LYS A 226 27.50 27.51 -12.41
C LYS A 226 27.77 27.97 -10.98
N ASP A 227 26.78 28.59 -10.35
CA ASP A 227 26.87 29.10 -8.96
C ASP A 227 26.96 27.99 -7.92
N THR A 228 26.72 26.74 -8.29
CA THR A 228 26.78 25.54 -7.43
C THR A 228 28.10 25.45 -6.69
N GLU A 229 29.25 25.53 -7.42
CA GLU A 229 30.58 25.45 -6.82
C GLU A 229 30.84 26.58 -5.80
N ALA A 230 30.34 27.80 -6.07
CA ALA A 230 30.48 28.91 -5.14
C ALA A 230 29.74 28.66 -3.81
N VAL A 231 28.56 28.04 -3.89
CA VAL A 231 27.78 27.63 -2.69
C VAL A 231 28.54 26.54 -1.94
N LEU A 232 29.03 25.51 -2.62
CA LEU A 232 29.76 24.41 -1.98
C LEU A 232 31.01 24.92 -1.25
N ARG A 233 31.77 25.79 -1.89
CA ARG A 233 32.98 26.42 -1.31
C ARG A 233 32.64 27.23 -0.06
N ASP A 234 31.58 28.03 -0.10
CA ASP A 234 31.15 28.83 1.05
C ASP A 234 30.77 27.93 2.24
N TYR A 235 29.96 26.91 2.02
CA TYR A 235 29.55 25.99 3.10
C TYR A 235 30.72 25.15 3.64
N ALA A 236 31.61 24.65 2.78
CA ALA A 236 32.80 23.90 3.21
C ALA A 236 33.80 24.77 4.00
N THR A 237 33.79 26.08 3.81
CA THR A 237 34.61 27.02 4.62
C THR A 237 33.98 27.22 6.03
N ARG A 238 32.66 27.11 6.13
CA ARG A 238 31.94 27.29 7.41
C ARG A 238 31.93 26.02 8.25
N ASP A 239 31.90 24.84 7.60
CA ASP A 239 31.83 23.54 8.30
C ASP A 239 32.72 22.50 7.62
N SER A 240 33.72 22.02 8.34
CA SER A 240 34.71 21.05 7.85
C SER A 240 34.12 19.66 7.58
N ARG A 241 32.90 19.37 8.02
CA ARG A 241 32.20 18.13 7.70
C ARG A 241 31.74 18.08 6.25
N ILE A 242 31.65 19.23 5.56
CA ILE A 242 31.23 19.31 4.16
C ILE A 242 32.45 19.08 3.26
N ARG A 243 32.42 17.99 2.51
CA ARG A 243 33.45 17.56 1.57
C ARG A 243 32.82 17.48 0.18
N TYR A 244 33.49 18.05 -0.83
CA TYR A 244 32.95 18.03 -2.18
C TYR A 244 34.06 17.82 -3.22
N THR A 245 33.65 17.37 -4.41
CA THR A 245 34.46 17.31 -5.62
C THR A 245 33.67 17.87 -6.79
N VAL A 246 34.36 18.60 -7.67
CA VAL A 246 33.81 19.08 -8.93
C VAL A 246 34.32 18.19 -10.05
N LEU A 247 33.40 17.56 -10.80
CA LEU A 247 33.73 16.53 -11.76
C LEU A 247 34.12 17.10 -13.14
N GLY A 248 33.72 18.37 -13.43
CA GLY A 248 33.95 19.02 -14.73
C GLY A 248 33.06 18.52 -15.87
N GLU A 249 32.37 17.41 -15.68
CA GLU A 249 31.42 16.79 -16.60
C GLU A 249 30.32 16.05 -15.86
N ASN A 250 29.14 15.90 -16.46
CA ASN A 250 28.08 15.05 -15.93
C ASN A 250 28.34 13.58 -16.27
N ARG A 251 28.48 12.72 -15.26
CA ARG A 251 28.70 11.27 -15.40
C ARG A 251 27.40 10.46 -15.25
N GLY A 252 26.24 11.10 -15.34
CA GLY A 252 24.95 10.51 -15.00
C GLY A 252 24.73 10.43 -13.49
N ILE A 253 23.51 10.09 -13.09
CA ILE A 253 23.19 10.06 -11.66
C ILE A 253 24.00 9.00 -10.91
N ALA A 254 24.13 7.79 -11.45
CA ALA A 254 24.97 6.73 -10.85
C ALA A 254 26.45 7.14 -10.75
N GLY A 255 27.00 7.72 -11.83
CA GLY A 255 28.41 8.16 -11.85
C GLY A 255 28.71 9.31 -10.89
N ASN A 256 27.83 10.27 -10.76
CA ASN A 256 27.94 11.37 -9.80
C ASN A 256 27.78 10.85 -8.35
N THR A 257 26.83 9.92 -8.10
CA THR A 257 26.66 9.28 -6.80
C THR A 257 27.93 8.49 -6.39
N ASN A 258 28.49 7.72 -7.31
CA ASN A 258 29.72 6.97 -7.05
C ASN A 258 30.92 7.89 -6.73
N ALA A 259 30.99 9.05 -7.39
CA ALA A 259 32.03 10.03 -7.10
C ALA A 259 31.85 10.67 -5.71
N ALA A 260 30.62 10.91 -5.27
CA ALA A 260 30.34 11.36 -3.91
C ALA A 260 30.62 10.24 -2.89
N LEU A 261 30.26 8.99 -3.19
CA LEU A 261 30.51 7.80 -2.38
C LEU A 261 32.00 7.58 -2.15
N ALA A 262 32.84 7.89 -3.15
CA ALA A 262 34.30 7.78 -2.99
C ALA A 262 34.91 8.72 -1.93
N LEU A 263 34.20 9.77 -1.53
CA LEU A 263 34.58 10.65 -0.42
C LEU A 263 34.18 10.11 0.95
N ALA A 264 33.26 9.13 1.01
CA ALA A 264 32.65 8.66 2.26
C ALA A 264 33.66 7.89 3.13
N ALA A 265 33.83 8.33 4.38
CA ALA A 265 34.67 7.71 5.39
C ALA A 265 33.90 7.11 6.58
N GLY A 266 32.57 7.37 6.66
CA GLY A 266 31.72 6.94 7.75
C GLY A 266 31.41 5.45 7.79
N ASP A 267 30.85 5.01 8.91
CA ASP A 267 30.44 3.63 9.15
C ASP A 267 29.18 3.25 8.37
N PHE A 268 28.31 4.25 8.11
CA PHE A 268 27.11 4.14 7.31
C PHE A 268 27.06 5.22 6.24
N VAL A 269 26.61 4.84 5.05
CA VAL A 269 26.34 5.73 3.94
C VAL A 269 24.84 6.01 3.88
N VAL A 270 24.45 7.28 3.86
CA VAL A 270 23.08 7.78 3.78
C VAL A 270 22.86 8.38 2.40
N LEU A 271 21.87 7.90 1.67
CA LEU A 271 21.53 8.44 0.34
C LEU A 271 20.58 9.63 0.47
N CYS A 272 20.89 10.71 -0.21
CA CYS A 272 20.08 11.92 -0.20
C CYS A 272 20.11 12.62 -1.56
N ASP A 273 18.96 13.07 -2.03
CA ASP A 273 18.85 13.85 -3.27
C ASP A 273 19.17 15.33 -3.04
N HIS A 274 19.55 16.03 -4.09
CA HIS A 274 20.14 17.37 -4.01
C HIS A 274 19.14 18.52 -3.85
N ASP A 275 17.85 18.26 -3.92
CA ASP A 275 16.75 19.25 -3.88
C ASP A 275 15.80 19.02 -2.71
N ASP A 276 16.06 18.02 -1.87
CA ASP A 276 15.26 17.62 -0.71
C ASP A 276 15.78 18.22 0.60
N ILE A 277 15.11 17.94 1.71
CA ILE A 277 15.55 18.32 3.05
C ILE A 277 15.30 17.23 4.09
N LEU A 278 16.10 17.23 5.15
CA LEU A 278 15.95 16.33 6.28
C LEU A 278 15.43 17.09 7.51
N PRO A 279 14.49 16.53 8.28
CA PRO A 279 14.16 17.08 9.60
C PRO A 279 15.37 16.96 10.55
N PRO A 280 15.48 17.83 11.57
CA PRO A 280 16.71 17.95 12.38
C PRO A 280 17.06 16.70 13.20
N GLU A 281 16.10 15.82 13.45
CA GLU A 281 16.29 14.56 14.19
C GLU A 281 16.61 13.33 13.31
N ALA A 282 16.76 13.52 12.00
CA ALA A 282 16.86 12.38 11.08
C ALA A 282 18.07 11.48 11.40
N LEU A 283 19.28 12.04 11.43
CA LEU A 283 20.48 11.27 11.73
C LEU A 283 20.54 10.80 13.20
N PHE A 284 19.94 11.56 14.12
CA PHE A 284 19.78 11.14 15.51
C PHE A 284 18.94 9.86 15.63
N SER A 285 17.80 9.83 14.97
CA SER A 285 16.90 8.67 14.99
C SER A 285 17.54 7.43 14.37
N PHE A 286 18.34 7.58 13.31
CA PHE A 286 19.12 6.49 12.73
C PHE A 286 20.23 6.02 13.68
N ALA A 287 20.95 6.93 14.32
CA ALA A 287 21.99 6.57 15.30
C ALA A 287 21.39 5.82 16.50
N GLU A 288 20.25 6.28 17.01
CA GLU A 288 19.53 5.63 18.11
C GLU A 288 19.11 4.19 17.73
N ALA A 289 18.58 3.99 16.52
CA ALA A 289 18.22 2.66 16.02
C ALA A 289 19.44 1.74 15.90
N ILE A 290 20.56 2.22 15.36
CA ILE A 290 21.79 1.43 15.21
C ILE A 290 22.41 1.08 16.56
N VAL A 291 22.40 2.02 17.52
CA VAL A 291 22.93 1.74 18.88
C VAL A 291 22.06 0.71 19.59
N LYS A 292 20.75 0.75 19.38
CA LYS A 292 19.81 -0.24 19.93
C LYS A 292 20.00 -1.61 19.28
N GLU A 293 20.25 -1.64 17.97
CA GLU A 293 20.44 -2.86 17.16
C GLU A 293 21.79 -2.79 16.41
N PRO A 294 22.93 -3.10 17.07
CA PRO A 294 24.27 -2.92 16.49
C PRO A 294 24.55 -3.77 15.24
N GLU A 295 23.80 -4.85 15.06
CA GLU A 295 23.89 -5.74 13.88
C GLU A 295 23.22 -5.17 12.62
N THR A 296 22.60 -3.99 12.70
CA THR A 296 21.92 -3.34 11.56
C THR A 296 22.85 -3.23 10.34
N ASP A 297 22.46 -3.81 9.23
CA ASP A 297 23.17 -3.72 7.95
C ASP A 297 22.68 -2.55 7.08
N CYS A 298 21.38 -2.32 7.07
CA CYS A 298 20.77 -1.16 6.44
C CYS A 298 19.49 -0.76 7.17
N LEU A 299 19.08 0.50 6.99
CA LEU A 299 17.87 1.03 7.59
C LEU A 299 17.21 2.07 6.67
N TYR A 300 15.92 2.23 6.84
CA TYR A 300 15.13 3.22 6.12
C TYR A 300 14.04 3.82 7.01
N SER A 301 13.50 4.96 6.58
CA SER A 301 12.45 5.67 7.30
C SER A 301 11.22 5.93 6.46
N ASP A 302 10.16 6.41 7.12
CA ASP A 302 9.04 7.03 6.45
C ASP A 302 9.46 8.36 5.81
N GLU A 303 8.65 8.81 4.85
CA GLU A 303 8.85 10.06 4.12
C GLU A 303 7.54 10.80 3.90
N ASP A 304 7.62 12.07 3.54
CA ASP A 304 6.51 12.84 3.03
C ASP A 304 6.93 13.70 1.83
N LYS A 305 6.00 14.47 1.33
CA LYS A 305 6.26 15.40 0.23
C LYS A 305 6.30 16.84 0.73
N LEU A 306 7.28 17.59 0.23
CA LEU A 306 7.44 19.01 0.45
C LEU A 306 7.02 19.76 -0.82
N ASP A 307 6.27 20.82 -0.69
CA ASP A 307 5.95 21.68 -1.82
C ASP A 307 7.19 22.44 -2.36
N MET A 308 7.08 22.95 -3.59
CA MET A 308 8.18 23.65 -4.28
C MET A 308 8.80 24.77 -3.46
N ASP A 309 7.95 25.51 -2.71
CA ASP A 309 8.33 26.70 -1.98
C ASP A 309 8.83 26.35 -0.55
N GLY A 310 8.74 25.08 -0.15
CA GLY A 310 9.18 24.61 1.17
C GLY A 310 8.21 24.95 2.31
N GLY A 311 6.96 25.34 1.99
CA GLY A 311 6.01 25.85 2.99
C GLY A 311 4.99 24.81 3.49
N SER A 312 4.83 23.66 2.84
CA SER A 312 3.79 22.69 3.20
C SER A 312 4.26 21.26 3.00
N LEU A 313 4.03 20.43 4.02
CA LEU A 313 4.23 18.99 3.98
C LEU A 313 2.90 18.28 3.67
N PHE A 314 2.93 17.25 2.85
CA PHE A 314 1.74 16.53 2.42
C PHE A 314 2.07 15.11 1.95
N ASP A 315 1.04 14.30 1.77
CA ASP A 315 1.10 12.96 1.17
C ASP A 315 2.16 12.03 1.84
N PRO A 316 2.05 11.81 3.18
CA PRO A 316 3.02 11.00 3.92
C PRO A 316 2.98 9.55 3.50
N HIS A 317 4.16 8.95 3.31
CA HIS A 317 4.33 7.54 3.06
C HIS A 317 4.82 6.82 4.32
N PHE A 318 3.89 6.27 5.08
CA PHE A 318 4.16 5.39 6.21
C PHE A 318 4.39 3.97 5.71
N LYS A 319 5.62 3.54 5.77
CA LYS A 319 6.12 2.31 5.18
C LYS A 319 5.91 1.13 6.14
N PRO A 320 5.82 -0.11 5.65
CA PRO A 320 5.90 -1.30 6.49
C PRO A 320 7.36 -1.58 6.90
N ASP A 321 7.58 -2.51 7.82
CA ASP A 321 8.85 -3.18 7.95
C ASP A 321 9.22 -3.89 6.63
N PHE A 322 10.43 -4.44 6.54
CA PHE A 322 10.93 -4.98 5.27
C PHE A 322 9.96 -5.98 4.64
N ASN A 323 9.51 -5.63 3.43
CA ASN A 323 8.49 -6.34 2.67
C ASN A 323 9.03 -6.62 1.26
N PRO A 324 9.67 -7.79 1.03
CA PRO A 324 10.36 -8.09 -0.21
C PRO A 324 9.43 -8.11 -1.42
N ASP A 325 8.18 -8.58 -1.30
CA ASP A 325 7.25 -8.61 -2.42
C ASP A 325 6.67 -7.23 -2.74
N LEU A 326 6.50 -6.37 -1.73
CA LEU A 326 6.18 -4.97 -1.99
C LEU A 326 7.35 -4.28 -2.71
N LEU A 327 8.60 -4.55 -2.28
CA LEU A 327 9.78 -4.04 -2.98
C LEU A 327 9.85 -4.56 -4.41
N GLY A 328 9.45 -5.81 -4.68
CA GLY A 328 9.30 -6.37 -6.02
C GLY A 328 8.19 -5.74 -6.88
N SER A 329 7.32 -4.93 -6.27
CA SER A 329 6.19 -4.27 -6.93
C SER A 329 6.34 -2.76 -7.03
N VAL A 330 7.08 -2.12 -6.13
CA VAL A 330 7.32 -0.67 -6.07
C VAL A 330 8.54 -0.36 -5.23
N ASN A 331 9.34 0.63 -5.63
CA ASN A 331 10.42 1.15 -4.79
C ASN A 331 9.84 1.93 -3.60
N TYR A 332 9.32 1.22 -2.59
CA TYR A 332 8.71 1.86 -1.43
C TYR A 332 9.74 2.35 -0.39
N ILE A 333 10.96 1.78 -0.40
CA ILE A 333 12.04 2.17 0.53
C ILE A 333 12.53 3.57 0.20
N CYS A 334 12.91 3.82 -1.04
CA CYS A 334 13.34 5.09 -1.63
C CYS A 334 14.22 5.94 -0.68
N HIS A 335 13.64 6.85 0.08
CA HIS A 335 14.30 7.74 1.02
C HIS A 335 13.62 7.70 2.41
N LEU A 336 14.26 8.02 3.52
CA LEU A 336 15.70 8.07 3.71
C LEU A 336 16.24 6.65 3.83
N PHE A 337 17.32 6.33 3.15
CA PHE A 337 17.94 5.01 3.19
C PHE A 337 19.41 5.10 3.60
N ALA A 338 19.83 4.23 4.52
CA ALA A 338 21.22 4.14 4.93
C ALA A 338 21.71 2.68 4.91
N VAL A 339 22.97 2.49 4.52
CA VAL A 339 23.62 1.19 4.41
C VAL A 339 24.97 1.19 5.12
N ARG A 340 25.27 0.11 5.84
CA ARG A 340 26.58 -0.10 6.48
C ARG A 340 27.68 -0.13 5.42
N LYS A 341 28.72 0.66 5.57
CA LYS A 341 29.79 0.81 4.58
C LYS A 341 30.49 -0.51 4.26
N SER A 342 30.70 -1.37 5.22
CA SER A 342 31.33 -2.69 5.00
C SER A 342 30.48 -3.60 4.08
N LEU A 343 29.18 -3.40 3.99
CA LEU A 343 28.32 -4.16 3.08
C LEU A 343 28.55 -3.75 1.61
N LEU A 344 28.98 -2.50 1.37
CA LEU A 344 29.23 -1.98 0.02
C LEU A 344 30.34 -2.73 -0.71
N ASP A 345 31.32 -3.27 0.00
CA ASP A 345 32.40 -4.08 -0.59
C ASP A 345 31.85 -5.33 -1.29
N THR A 346 30.71 -5.84 -0.81
CA THR A 346 30.02 -7.01 -1.39
C THR A 346 28.97 -6.61 -2.42
N VAL A 347 28.26 -5.51 -2.17
CA VAL A 347 27.16 -5.01 -3.03
C VAL A 347 27.70 -4.30 -4.27
N GLY A 348 28.82 -3.59 -4.12
CA GLY A 348 29.40 -2.75 -5.17
C GLY A 348 28.75 -1.36 -5.29
N GLN A 349 29.13 -0.65 -6.32
CA GLN A 349 28.72 0.73 -6.59
C GLN A 349 27.37 0.79 -7.34
N PHE A 350 26.86 2.01 -7.54
CA PHE A 350 25.71 2.26 -8.41
C PHE A 350 26.06 1.95 -9.85
N ASP A 351 25.12 1.31 -10.57
CA ASP A 351 25.30 0.91 -11.96
C ASP A 351 24.54 1.84 -12.90
N ALA A 352 25.25 2.48 -13.83
CA ALA A 352 24.70 3.39 -14.82
C ALA A 352 23.71 2.72 -15.81
N ALA A 353 23.73 1.38 -15.91
CA ALA A 353 22.74 0.64 -16.68
C ALA A 353 21.31 0.82 -16.15
N TYR A 354 21.17 1.23 -14.89
CA TYR A 354 19.91 1.48 -14.21
C TYR A 354 19.64 2.98 -13.97
N ASP A 355 20.35 3.90 -14.64
CA ASP A 355 20.09 5.34 -14.47
C ASP A 355 18.60 5.66 -14.59
N GLY A 356 18.08 6.41 -13.61
CA GLY A 356 16.65 6.69 -13.41
C GLY A 356 15.92 5.76 -12.43
N ALA A 357 16.51 4.58 -12.12
CA ALA A 357 16.13 3.65 -11.06
C ALA A 357 17.38 3.00 -10.43
N GLN A 358 18.51 3.72 -10.43
CA GLN A 358 19.79 3.25 -9.89
C GLN A 358 19.74 2.99 -8.39
N ASP A 359 18.97 3.77 -7.67
CA ASP A 359 18.66 3.59 -6.25
C ASP A 359 17.88 2.29 -5.99
N TYR A 360 16.91 1.99 -6.85
CA TYR A 360 16.10 0.79 -6.76
C TYR A 360 16.92 -0.49 -6.96
N ASP A 361 17.78 -0.53 -8.01
CA ASP A 361 18.74 -1.63 -8.19
C ASP A 361 19.69 -1.75 -7.00
N PHE A 362 20.20 -0.60 -6.51
CA PHE A 362 21.11 -0.57 -5.37
C PHE A 362 20.43 -1.10 -4.09
N ILE A 363 19.20 -0.66 -3.81
CA ILE A 363 18.41 -1.14 -2.66
C ILE A 363 18.19 -2.66 -2.76
N PHE A 364 17.84 -3.19 -3.95
CA PHE A 364 17.74 -4.65 -4.13
C PHE A 364 19.05 -5.35 -3.77
N ARG A 365 20.18 -4.92 -4.35
CA ARG A 365 21.48 -5.54 -4.09
C ARG A 365 21.88 -5.46 -2.60
N VAL A 366 21.57 -4.38 -1.92
CA VAL A 366 21.78 -4.23 -0.47
C VAL A 366 20.88 -5.20 0.30
N THR A 367 19.58 -5.18 0.06
CA THR A 367 18.62 -6.01 0.82
C THR A 367 18.80 -7.51 0.56
N GLU A 368 19.32 -7.91 -0.61
CA GLU A 368 19.71 -9.30 -0.92
C GLU A 368 20.86 -9.82 -0.05
N LYS A 369 21.71 -8.93 0.46
CA LYS A 369 22.90 -9.27 1.27
C LYS A 369 22.75 -8.94 2.75
N ALA A 370 21.89 -7.99 3.07
CA ALA A 370 21.61 -7.59 4.43
C ALA A 370 20.92 -8.71 5.23
N ARG A 371 21.33 -8.88 6.49
CA ARG A 371 20.73 -9.82 7.45
C ARG A 371 19.77 -9.08 8.40
N HIS A 372 20.12 -7.85 8.74
CA HIS A 372 19.38 -7.01 9.67
C HIS A 372 18.97 -5.70 8.97
N ILE A 373 17.72 -5.64 8.56
CA ILE A 373 17.10 -4.47 7.89
C ILE A 373 16.16 -3.82 8.91
N VAL A 374 16.39 -2.56 9.24
CA VAL A 374 15.63 -1.84 10.25
C VAL A 374 14.77 -0.77 9.60
N HIS A 375 13.50 -0.76 9.91
CA HIS A 375 12.60 0.34 9.59
C HIS A 375 12.50 1.29 10.80
N VAL A 376 12.71 2.57 10.57
CA VAL A 376 12.50 3.62 11.56
C VAL A 376 11.16 4.32 11.23
N PRO A 377 10.07 4.02 11.94
CA PRO A 377 8.72 4.50 11.58
C PRO A 377 8.51 5.96 11.98
N LYS A 378 9.36 6.83 11.46
CA LYS A 378 9.32 8.27 11.59
C LYS A 378 9.51 8.92 10.23
N VAL A 379 8.86 10.06 9.98
CA VAL A 379 9.08 10.85 8.77
C VAL A 379 10.40 11.59 8.92
N LEU A 380 11.45 11.05 8.30
CA LEU A 380 12.82 11.57 8.38
C LEU A 380 13.35 12.12 7.05
N TYR A 381 12.49 12.25 6.07
CA TYR A 381 12.80 12.76 4.74
C TYR A 381 11.63 13.54 4.16
N HIS A 382 11.90 14.71 3.60
CA HIS A 382 10.92 15.56 2.93
C HIS A 382 11.28 15.69 1.46
N TRP A 383 10.56 14.96 0.62
CA TRP A 383 10.77 14.91 -0.83
C TRP A 383 10.15 16.11 -1.52
N ARG A 384 10.98 16.97 -2.12
CA ARG A 384 10.50 18.19 -2.78
C ARG A 384 9.84 17.88 -4.12
N CYS A 385 8.58 18.27 -4.25
CA CYS A 385 7.82 18.15 -5.48
C CYS A 385 7.97 19.42 -6.33
N HIS A 386 8.60 19.34 -7.49
CA HIS A 386 8.67 20.41 -8.48
C HIS A 386 8.28 19.91 -9.87
N MET A 387 8.02 20.84 -10.82
CA MET A 387 7.46 20.52 -12.15
C MET A 387 8.33 19.59 -13.02
N ASN A 388 9.62 19.44 -12.69
CA ASN A 388 10.55 18.56 -13.38
C ASN A 388 10.84 17.27 -12.60
N SER A 389 10.23 17.07 -11.44
CA SER A 389 10.38 15.84 -10.68
C SER A 389 9.64 14.67 -11.32
N THR A 390 10.15 13.46 -11.13
CA THR A 390 9.53 12.22 -11.64
C THR A 390 8.09 12.06 -11.13
N ALA A 391 7.82 12.53 -9.90
CA ALA A 391 6.50 12.50 -9.27
C ALA A 391 5.45 13.40 -9.96
N SER A 392 5.87 14.47 -10.67
CA SER A 392 4.95 15.41 -11.31
C SER A 392 4.77 15.20 -12.80
N ASN A 393 5.69 14.53 -13.47
CA ASN A 393 5.64 14.24 -14.91
C ASN A 393 6.25 12.87 -15.24
N PRO A 394 5.54 11.76 -14.97
CA PRO A 394 6.03 10.41 -15.21
C PRO A 394 6.38 10.13 -16.68
N GLU A 395 5.62 10.69 -17.62
CA GLU A 395 5.83 10.45 -19.07
C GLU A 395 7.16 11.00 -19.60
N SER A 396 7.72 12.03 -18.95
CA SER A 396 9.03 12.59 -19.33
C SER A 396 10.21 11.67 -19.02
N LYS A 397 10.00 10.63 -18.22
CA LYS A 397 11.04 9.72 -17.73
C LYS A 397 10.68 8.23 -17.90
N LEU A 398 10.06 7.85 -19.02
CA LEU A 398 9.73 6.45 -19.32
C LEU A 398 10.92 5.51 -19.16
N TYR A 399 12.14 5.97 -19.48
CA TYR A 399 13.38 5.22 -19.30
C TYR A 399 13.60 4.79 -17.83
N ALA A 400 13.15 5.59 -16.86
CA ALA A 400 13.28 5.26 -15.44
C ALA A 400 12.38 4.05 -15.07
N PHE A 401 11.17 3.97 -15.63
CA PHE A 401 10.28 2.84 -15.41
C PHE A 401 10.80 1.56 -16.09
N GLU A 402 11.40 1.69 -17.26
CA GLU A 402 12.07 0.56 -17.91
C GLU A 402 13.31 0.09 -17.12
N ALA A 403 14.08 1.04 -16.57
CA ALA A 403 15.21 0.72 -15.70
C ALA A 403 14.74 -0.01 -14.42
N GLY A 404 13.65 0.43 -13.79
CA GLY A 404 13.05 -0.24 -12.64
C GLY A 404 12.58 -1.65 -12.97
N ALA A 405 11.94 -1.86 -14.12
CA ALA A 405 11.55 -3.21 -14.55
C ALA A 405 12.78 -4.13 -14.76
N ARG A 406 13.91 -3.57 -15.31
CA ARG A 406 15.17 -4.33 -15.40
C ARG A 406 15.76 -4.63 -14.03
N ALA A 407 15.70 -3.69 -13.09
CA ALA A 407 16.20 -3.90 -11.72
C ALA A 407 15.42 -5.03 -11.00
N ILE A 408 14.09 -5.06 -11.12
CA ILE A 408 13.24 -6.13 -10.58
C ILE A 408 13.61 -7.48 -11.23
N ARG A 409 13.72 -7.53 -12.56
CA ARG A 409 14.10 -8.76 -13.25
C ARG A 409 15.46 -9.27 -12.77
N ALA A 410 16.46 -8.40 -12.72
CA ALA A 410 17.80 -8.75 -12.26
C ALA A 410 17.80 -9.22 -10.79
N HIS A 411 16.97 -8.63 -9.92
CA HIS A 411 16.78 -9.08 -8.56
C HIS A 411 16.29 -10.54 -8.50
N TYR A 412 15.19 -10.85 -9.18
CA TYR A 412 14.64 -12.21 -9.18
C TYR A 412 15.62 -13.23 -9.80
N GLU A 413 16.34 -12.88 -10.86
CA GLU A 413 17.36 -13.72 -11.50
C GLU A 413 18.55 -14.00 -10.56
N ARG A 414 18.94 -13.05 -9.70
CA ARG A 414 19.99 -13.24 -8.69
C ARG A 414 19.55 -14.09 -7.51
N VAL A 415 18.34 -13.83 -7.02
CA VAL A 415 17.84 -14.46 -5.78
C VAL A 415 17.20 -15.81 -6.04
N TYR A 416 16.50 -15.96 -7.15
CA TYR A 416 15.73 -17.16 -7.51
C TYR A 416 16.12 -17.66 -8.93
N PRO A 417 17.36 -18.12 -9.13
CA PRO A 417 17.83 -18.53 -10.45
C PRO A 417 17.07 -19.74 -11.03
N GLU A 418 16.33 -20.46 -10.19
CA GLU A 418 15.43 -21.54 -10.57
C GLU A 418 14.12 -21.06 -11.20
N LEU A 419 13.73 -19.81 -10.99
CA LEU A 419 12.52 -19.23 -11.54
C LEU A 419 12.81 -18.52 -12.86
N LYS A 420 11.83 -18.53 -13.75
CA LYS A 420 11.87 -17.74 -14.97
C LYS A 420 10.87 -16.57 -14.87
N ILE A 421 11.34 -15.38 -15.22
CA ILE A 421 10.49 -14.22 -15.35
C ILE A 421 10.02 -14.10 -16.78
N LYS A 422 8.73 -14.30 -17.03
CA LYS A 422 8.10 -14.10 -18.32
C LYS A 422 8.15 -12.60 -18.68
N GLU A 423 7.68 -11.76 -17.79
CA GLU A 423 7.57 -10.33 -18.01
C GLU A 423 7.56 -9.57 -16.67
N VAL A 424 8.16 -8.37 -16.66
CA VAL A 424 7.93 -7.33 -15.65
C VAL A 424 7.29 -6.16 -16.39
N LYS A 425 6.00 -5.97 -16.21
CA LYS A 425 5.22 -4.95 -16.91
C LYS A 425 4.74 -3.85 -15.97
N LYS A 426 4.27 -2.76 -16.54
CA LYS A 426 3.57 -1.71 -15.80
C LYS A 426 2.34 -2.30 -15.11
N GLY A 427 2.18 -2.01 -13.82
CA GLY A 427 0.98 -2.30 -13.05
C GLY A 427 -0.11 -1.23 -13.27
N VAL A 428 -0.79 -0.85 -12.19
CA VAL A 428 -1.90 0.14 -12.22
C VAL A 428 -1.42 1.53 -12.61
N ASP A 429 -0.19 1.91 -12.22
CA ASP A 429 0.38 3.23 -12.52
C ASP A 429 1.88 3.14 -12.82
N TYR A 430 2.50 4.25 -13.25
CA TYR A 430 3.96 4.32 -13.42
C TYR A 430 4.68 4.16 -12.08
N GLY A 431 5.76 3.35 -12.08
CA GLY A 431 6.49 2.99 -10.87
C GLY A 431 5.88 1.85 -10.07
N ILE A 432 4.70 1.36 -10.48
CA ILE A 432 4.09 0.13 -9.98
C ILE A 432 4.31 -0.97 -11.02
N TYR A 433 4.78 -2.13 -10.58
CA TYR A 433 5.16 -3.24 -11.45
C TYR A 433 4.36 -4.49 -11.15
N HIS A 434 4.07 -5.24 -12.20
CA HIS A 434 3.51 -6.58 -12.14
C HIS A 434 4.53 -7.57 -12.71
N THR A 435 5.11 -8.38 -11.85
CA THR A 435 6.01 -9.47 -12.24
C THR A 435 5.22 -10.72 -12.55
N ILE A 436 5.33 -11.21 -13.79
CA ILE A 436 4.71 -12.44 -14.24
C ILE A 436 5.79 -13.53 -14.33
N PHE A 437 5.63 -14.58 -13.54
CA PHE A 437 6.50 -15.75 -13.59
C PHE A 437 6.08 -16.71 -14.71
N GLU A 438 7.07 -17.32 -15.38
CA GLU A 438 6.83 -18.41 -16.31
C GLU A 438 6.85 -19.72 -15.51
N LEU A 439 5.73 -20.43 -15.50
CA LEU A 439 5.69 -21.75 -14.88
C LEU A 439 6.44 -22.74 -15.77
N THR A 440 7.59 -23.20 -15.30
CA THR A 440 8.39 -24.23 -15.99
C THR A 440 7.81 -25.62 -15.84
N GLU A 441 7.01 -25.82 -14.80
CA GLU A 441 6.27 -27.03 -14.49
C GLU A 441 4.82 -26.65 -14.17
N GLU A 442 3.91 -27.55 -14.40
CA GLU A 442 2.50 -27.43 -14.02
C GLU A 442 2.15 -28.48 -12.97
N PRO A 443 2.52 -28.28 -11.68
CA PRO A 443 2.26 -29.23 -10.62
C PRO A 443 0.75 -29.45 -10.41
N LEU A 444 0.35 -30.64 -10.00
CA LEU A 444 -1.04 -30.90 -9.64
C LEU A 444 -1.44 -30.06 -8.42
N VAL A 445 -2.55 -29.32 -8.55
CA VAL A 445 -3.16 -28.57 -7.47
C VAL A 445 -4.44 -29.26 -7.03
N SER A 446 -4.55 -29.58 -5.75
CA SER A 446 -5.77 -30.12 -5.14
C SER A 446 -6.60 -28.96 -4.58
N VAL A 447 -7.74 -28.70 -5.20
CA VAL A 447 -8.71 -27.68 -4.76
C VAL A 447 -9.63 -28.31 -3.72
N ILE A 448 -9.55 -27.83 -2.47
CA ILE A 448 -10.34 -28.32 -1.32
C ILE A 448 -11.54 -27.40 -1.13
N ILE A 449 -12.76 -27.91 -1.29
CA ILE A 449 -13.99 -27.13 -1.22
C ILE A 449 -14.95 -27.75 -0.21
N PRO A 450 -15.13 -27.17 0.98
CA PRO A 450 -16.24 -27.50 1.87
C PRO A 450 -17.58 -27.18 1.22
N ASN A 451 -18.53 -28.11 1.26
CA ASN A 451 -19.86 -27.85 0.73
C ASN A 451 -20.96 -28.44 1.63
N LYS A 452 -22.06 -27.70 1.71
CA LYS A 452 -23.32 -28.14 2.28
C LYS A 452 -24.45 -27.57 1.44
N ASP A 453 -25.25 -28.44 0.82
CA ASP A 453 -26.27 -27.99 -0.12
C ASP A 453 -25.65 -27.08 -1.22
N HIS A 454 -26.21 -25.95 -1.62
CA HIS A 454 -25.62 -24.93 -2.52
C HIS A 454 -24.91 -25.49 -3.77
N ARG A 455 -25.49 -26.50 -4.42
CA ARG A 455 -24.91 -27.17 -5.60
C ARG A 455 -24.62 -26.21 -6.77
N GLU A 456 -25.45 -25.17 -6.95
CA GLU A 456 -25.30 -24.21 -8.03
C GLU A 456 -24.06 -23.31 -7.84
N ASP A 457 -23.81 -22.87 -6.59
CA ASP A 457 -22.63 -22.09 -6.25
C ASP A 457 -21.37 -22.96 -6.41
N LEU A 458 -21.39 -24.20 -5.92
CA LEU A 458 -20.30 -25.17 -6.07
C LEU A 458 -19.98 -25.45 -7.54
N ASP A 459 -20.99 -25.71 -8.37
CA ASP A 459 -20.83 -25.96 -9.81
C ASP A 459 -20.18 -24.76 -10.49
N LYS A 460 -20.68 -23.57 -10.21
CA LYS A 460 -20.15 -22.31 -10.71
C LYS A 460 -18.69 -22.10 -10.31
N ALA A 461 -18.34 -22.35 -9.06
CA ALA A 461 -16.97 -22.22 -8.55
C ALA A 461 -16.00 -23.15 -9.29
N MET A 462 -16.32 -24.45 -9.38
CA MET A 462 -15.47 -25.44 -10.08
C MET A 462 -15.38 -25.15 -11.58
N ARG A 463 -16.52 -24.90 -12.26
CA ARG A 463 -16.51 -24.62 -13.70
C ARG A 463 -15.80 -23.32 -14.03
N SER A 464 -15.86 -22.30 -13.17
CA SER A 464 -15.12 -21.07 -13.41
C SER A 464 -13.60 -21.31 -13.50
N LEU A 465 -13.04 -22.19 -12.67
CA LEU A 465 -11.63 -22.60 -12.76
C LEU A 465 -11.34 -23.46 -13.99
N LEU A 466 -12.22 -24.42 -14.32
CA LEU A 466 -12.01 -25.35 -15.42
C LEU A 466 -12.20 -24.71 -16.79
N GLU A 467 -13.22 -23.89 -16.96
CA GLU A 467 -13.62 -23.34 -18.25
C GLU A 467 -12.92 -22.00 -18.54
N LYS A 468 -12.93 -21.08 -17.56
CA LYS A 468 -12.32 -19.73 -17.71
C LYS A 468 -10.82 -19.75 -17.41
N GLY A 469 -10.35 -20.56 -16.45
CA GLY A 469 -8.95 -20.60 -16.03
C GLY A 469 -8.02 -21.15 -17.11
N THR A 470 -6.82 -20.56 -17.24
CA THR A 470 -5.78 -21.02 -18.18
C THR A 470 -4.97 -22.20 -17.65
N TYR A 471 -4.98 -22.45 -16.34
CA TYR A 471 -4.32 -23.58 -15.69
C TYR A 471 -5.26 -24.77 -15.59
N LYS A 472 -4.80 -25.97 -16.01
CA LYS A 472 -5.69 -27.13 -16.16
C LYS A 472 -5.33 -28.33 -15.29
N ASN A 473 -4.15 -28.38 -14.68
CA ASN A 473 -3.73 -29.53 -13.86
C ASN A 473 -4.30 -29.42 -12.44
N LEU A 474 -5.62 -29.59 -12.35
CA LEU A 474 -6.41 -29.46 -11.13
C LEU A 474 -7.13 -30.77 -10.80
N GLU A 475 -7.22 -31.10 -9.51
CA GLU A 475 -8.22 -32.01 -8.97
C GLU A 475 -9.07 -31.28 -7.93
N PHE A 476 -10.31 -31.72 -7.75
CA PHE A 476 -11.24 -31.12 -6.79
C PHE A 476 -11.62 -32.15 -5.73
N ILE A 477 -11.42 -31.76 -4.47
CA ILE A 477 -11.87 -32.55 -3.31
C ILE A 477 -13.02 -31.76 -2.66
N VAL A 478 -14.25 -32.13 -3.04
CA VAL A 478 -15.45 -31.56 -2.44
C VAL A 478 -15.71 -32.28 -1.13
N VAL A 479 -15.70 -31.55 -0.03
CA VAL A 479 -15.96 -32.12 1.29
C VAL A 479 -17.41 -31.85 1.67
N GLU A 480 -18.24 -32.84 1.48
CA GLU A 480 -19.66 -32.83 1.86
C GLU A 480 -19.80 -32.80 3.37
N ASN A 481 -20.58 -31.87 3.92
CA ASN A 481 -20.84 -31.74 5.34
C ASN A 481 -22.32 -31.49 5.68
N ASN A 482 -23.07 -32.57 5.87
CA ASN A 482 -24.46 -32.55 6.33
C ASN A 482 -25.45 -31.83 5.39
N SER A 483 -25.33 -32.06 4.07
CA SER A 483 -26.36 -31.66 3.11
C SER A 483 -27.68 -32.36 3.40
N THR A 484 -28.77 -31.70 3.15
CA THR A 484 -30.13 -32.21 3.38
C THR A 484 -30.97 -32.26 2.13
N ASP A 485 -30.57 -31.57 1.07
CA ASP A 485 -31.22 -31.53 -0.24
C ASP A 485 -30.84 -32.78 -1.05
N PRO A 486 -31.78 -33.66 -1.41
CA PRO A 486 -31.52 -34.84 -2.24
C PRO A 486 -30.93 -34.50 -3.62
N GLU A 487 -31.24 -33.30 -4.17
CA GLU A 487 -30.70 -32.86 -5.45
C GLU A 487 -29.20 -32.57 -5.36
N THR A 488 -28.68 -32.22 -4.18
CA THR A 488 -27.25 -32.08 -3.94
C THR A 488 -26.51 -33.39 -4.10
N PHE A 489 -27.05 -34.50 -3.56
CA PHE A 489 -26.47 -35.84 -3.70
C PHE A 489 -26.53 -36.33 -5.14
N ALA A 490 -27.66 -36.10 -5.83
CA ALA A 490 -27.78 -36.41 -7.25
C ALA A 490 -26.75 -35.63 -8.09
N TYR A 491 -26.53 -34.36 -7.78
CA TYR A 491 -25.48 -33.55 -8.39
C TYR A 491 -24.08 -34.14 -8.15
N TYR A 492 -23.76 -34.54 -6.92
CA TYR A 492 -22.47 -35.17 -6.61
C TYR A 492 -22.20 -36.46 -7.42
N GLU A 493 -23.22 -37.28 -7.61
CA GLU A 493 -23.10 -38.47 -8.46
C GLU A 493 -22.89 -38.11 -9.93
N ALA A 494 -23.58 -37.10 -10.43
CA ALA A 494 -23.48 -36.64 -11.80
C ALA A 494 -22.12 -36.03 -12.12
N ILE A 495 -21.67 -35.09 -11.29
CA ILE A 495 -20.44 -34.30 -11.51
C ILE A 495 -19.19 -35.21 -11.48
N GLN A 496 -19.14 -36.22 -10.61
CA GLN A 496 -18.02 -37.17 -10.54
C GLN A 496 -17.95 -38.08 -11.79
N LYS A 497 -19.09 -38.31 -12.46
CA LYS A 497 -19.12 -39.05 -13.74
C LYS A 497 -18.70 -38.15 -14.89
N GLU A 498 -19.11 -36.90 -14.88
CA GLU A 498 -18.80 -35.89 -15.90
C GLU A 498 -17.33 -35.46 -15.83
N LEU A 499 -16.82 -35.19 -14.62
CA LEU A 499 -15.49 -34.66 -14.36
C LEU A 499 -14.68 -35.64 -13.49
N PRO A 500 -13.90 -36.56 -14.08
CA PRO A 500 -13.14 -37.58 -13.32
C PRO A 500 -12.13 -37.02 -12.31
N GLN A 501 -11.74 -35.73 -12.43
CA GLN A 501 -10.87 -35.02 -11.49
C GLN A 501 -11.62 -34.51 -10.25
N VAL A 502 -12.95 -34.65 -10.19
CA VAL A 502 -13.75 -34.29 -9.00
C VAL A 502 -13.96 -35.55 -8.15
N LYS A 503 -13.66 -35.40 -6.85
CA LYS A 503 -13.91 -36.39 -5.82
C LYS A 503 -14.74 -35.79 -4.71
N VAL A 504 -15.88 -36.39 -4.38
CA VAL A 504 -16.69 -36.00 -3.22
C VAL A 504 -16.38 -36.96 -2.08
N VAL A 505 -16.12 -36.38 -0.88
CA VAL A 505 -15.85 -37.11 0.36
C VAL A 505 -16.75 -36.60 1.47
N SER A 506 -17.36 -37.45 2.25
CA SER A 506 -18.30 -37.08 3.30
C SER A 506 -17.59 -36.95 4.64
N TYR A 507 -17.74 -35.81 5.29
CA TYR A 507 -17.27 -35.56 6.65
C TYR A 507 -18.46 -35.61 7.61
N GLU A 508 -18.42 -36.64 8.48
CA GLU A 508 -19.45 -36.82 9.52
C GLU A 508 -19.09 -36.02 10.77
N GLY A 509 -19.78 -34.93 11.01
CA GLY A 509 -19.57 -34.07 12.17
C GLY A 509 -20.26 -32.73 12.04
N GLY A 510 -20.31 -31.96 13.13
CA GLY A 510 -20.80 -30.58 13.11
C GLY A 510 -19.90 -29.70 12.24
N PHE A 511 -20.44 -28.55 11.80
CA PHE A 511 -19.68 -27.60 11.02
C PHE A 511 -18.45 -27.09 11.78
N ASN A 512 -17.29 -27.33 11.22
CA ASN A 512 -16.00 -26.83 11.68
C ASN A 512 -15.11 -26.70 10.45
N PHE A 513 -14.87 -25.48 9.99
CA PHE A 513 -14.10 -25.20 8.76
C PHE A 513 -12.72 -25.85 8.79
N SER A 514 -12.03 -25.75 9.94
CA SER A 514 -10.69 -26.33 10.11
C SER A 514 -10.71 -27.86 9.96
N LYS A 515 -11.63 -28.53 10.67
CA LYS A 515 -11.74 -30.01 10.60
C LYS A 515 -12.12 -30.49 9.22
N ILE A 516 -13.05 -29.82 8.56
CA ILE A 516 -13.53 -30.16 7.22
C ILE A 516 -12.39 -30.07 6.21
N ASN A 517 -11.63 -28.95 6.21
CA ASN A 517 -10.50 -28.79 5.31
C ASN A 517 -9.35 -29.75 5.65
N ASN A 518 -8.98 -29.92 6.91
CA ASN A 518 -7.98 -30.91 7.32
C ASN A 518 -8.36 -32.33 6.88
N PHE A 519 -9.65 -32.68 6.94
CA PHE A 519 -10.16 -33.96 6.45
C PHE A 519 -10.01 -34.06 4.92
N GLY A 520 -10.39 -33.01 4.18
CA GLY A 520 -10.28 -32.98 2.72
C GLY A 520 -8.84 -33.20 2.24
N VAL A 521 -7.85 -32.59 2.92
CA VAL A 521 -6.42 -32.71 2.58
C VAL A 521 -5.94 -34.18 2.57
N ARG A 522 -6.55 -35.07 3.36
CA ARG A 522 -6.19 -36.53 3.37
C ARG A 522 -6.41 -37.19 2.03
N TYR A 523 -7.28 -36.64 1.19
CA TYR A 523 -7.60 -37.18 -0.13
C TYR A 523 -6.88 -36.47 -1.27
N ALA A 524 -6.22 -35.34 -0.98
CA ALA A 524 -5.47 -34.53 -1.94
C ALA A 524 -4.23 -35.31 -2.44
N LYS A 525 -3.99 -35.31 -3.75
CA LYS A 525 -2.82 -35.90 -4.40
C LYS A 525 -1.83 -34.85 -4.88
N GLY A 526 -2.31 -33.61 -5.04
CA GLY A 526 -1.51 -32.47 -5.52
C GLY A 526 -0.37 -32.10 -4.58
N GLU A 527 0.69 -31.58 -5.17
CA GLU A 527 1.80 -30.96 -4.44
C GLU A 527 1.36 -29.68 -3.76
N TYR A 528 0.42 -28.97 -4.38
CA TYR A 528 -0.18 -27.75 -3.86
C TYR A 528 -1.63 -27.98 -3.47
N LEU A 529 -2.05 -27.27 -2.41
CA LEU A 529 -3.42 -27.18 -1.94
C LEU A 529 -3.96 -25.79 -2.24
N LEU A 530 -5.14 -25.71 -2.82
CA LEU A 530 -5.93 -24.50 -2.91
C LEU A 530 -7.16 -24.67 -2.02
N PHE A 531 -7.18 -24.00 -0.87
CA PHE A 531 -8.40 -23.88 -0.08
C PHE A 531 -9.31 -22.86 -0.75
N MET A 532 -10.55 -23.24 -1.01
CA MET A 532 -11.49 -22.39 -1.74
C MET A 532 -12.91 -22.56 -1.19
N ASN A 533 -13.61 -21.48 -0.98
CA ASN A 533 -15.04 -21.52 -0.66
C ASN A 533 -15.85 -21.95 -1.89
N ASN A 534 -17.06 -22.49 -1.65
CA ASN A 534 -17.96 -22.94 -2.71
C ASN A 534 -18.69 -21.81 -3.44
N ASP A 535 -18.59 -20.56 -2.95
CA ASP A 535 -19.27 -19.37 -3.46
C ASP A 535 -18.29 -18.33 -4.05
N VAL A 536 -17.20 -18.79 -4.63
CA VAL A 536 -16.25 -17.94 -5.36
C VAL A 536 -16.36 -18.11 -6.88
N GLU A 537 -16.04 -17.11 -7.64
CA GLU A 537 -16.01 -17.14 -9.10
C GLU A 537 -14.77 -16.44 -9.65
N LEU A 538 -14.10 -17.10 -10.60
CA LEU A 538 -12.91 -16.57 -11.26
C LEU A 538 -13.24 -15.35 -12.13
N ILE A 539 -12.50 -14.25 -11.93
CA ILE A 539 -12.51 -13.06 -12.78
C ILE A 539 -11.31 -13.10 -13.72
N ASN A 540 -10.08 -13.17 -13.17
CA ASN A 540 -8.89 -13.24 -14.01
C ASN A 540 -8.61 -14.70 -14.42
N PRO A 541 -8.60 -15.05 -15.73
CA PRO A 541 -8.29 -16.40 -16.20
C PRO A 541 -6.93 -16.94 -15.74
N ASP A 542 -5.95 -16.08 -15.54
CA ASP A 542 -4.60 -16.47 -15.13
C ASP A 542 -4.42 -16.58 -13.60
N THR A 543 -5.49 -16.47 -12.80
CA THR A 543 -5.43 -16.50 -11.34
C THR A 543 -4.58 -17.66 -10.79
N MET A 544 -4.75 -18.88 -11.29
CA MET A 544 -3.94 -20.01 -10.82
C MET A 544 -2.46 -19.88 -11.16
N ARG A 545 -2.14 -19.33 -12.34
CA ARG A 545 -0.76 -19.04 -12.74
C ARG A 545 -0.14 -17.95 -11.90
N GLU A 546 -0.92 -16.91 -11.56
CA GLU A 546 -0.53 -15.84 -10.67
C GLU A 546 -0.25 -16.36 -9.24
N LEU A 547 -1.07 -17.26 -8.71
CA LEU A 547 -0.85 -17.87 -7.40
C LEU A 547 0.39 -18.77 -7.40
N LEU A 548 0.52 -19.65 -8.39
CA LEU A 548 1.64 -20.58 -8.49
C LEU A 548 2.97 -19.86 -8.74
N GLY A 549 2.97 -18.78 -9.52
CA GLY A 549 4.17 -17.99 -9.77
C GLY A 549 4.87 -17.55 -8.49
N TYR A 550 4.11 -17.09 -7.50
CA TYR A 550 4.63 -16.79 -6.16
C TYR A 550 4.77 -18.06 -5.30
N GLY A 551 3.79 -18.97 -5.32
CA GLY A 551 3.76 -20.16 -4.49
C GLY A 551 4.88 -21.17 -4.76
N MET A 552 5.49 -21.17 -5.95
CA MET A 552 6.62 -22.02 -6.28
C MET A 552 7.95 -21.52 -5.70
N ARG A 553 8.02 -20.27 -5.29
CA ARG A 553 9.20 -19.73 -4.60
C ARG A 553 9.48 -20.49 -3.31
N ARG A 554 10.78 -20.68 -3.02
CA ARG A 554 11.23 -21.46 -1.84
C ARG A 554 10.95 -20.78 -0.50
N ASP A 555 10.82 -19.45 -0.50
CA ASP A 555 10.58 -18.62 0.68
C ASP A 555 9.09 -18.35 0.92
N VAL A 556 8.21 -18.62 -0.04
CA VAL A 556 6.77 -18.42 0.08
C VAL A 556 6.08 -19.67 0.62
N GLY A 557 5.21 -19.46 1.61
CA GLY A 557 4.45 -20.56 2.24
C GLY A 557 2.95 -20.50 1.96
N ALA A 558 2.39 -19.31 1.76
CA ALA A 558 0.99 -19.14 1.39
C ALA A 558 0.82 -17.97 0.42
N VAL A 559 -0.13 -18.09 -0.50
CA VAL A 559 -0.48 -17.01 -1.43
C VAL A 559 -1.99 -16.81 -1.43
N GLY A 560 -2.43 -15.57 -1.21
CA GLY A 560 -3.83 -15.17 -1.24
C GLY A 560 -4.18 -14.32 -2.45
N CYS A 561 -5.47 -14.24 -2.72
CA CYS A 561 -6.06 -13.53 -3.84
C CYS A 561 -6.63 -12.17 -3.44
N ARG A 562 -6.91 -11.32 -4.41
CA ARG A 562 -7.85 -10.22 -4.24
C ARG A 562 -9.28 -10.75 -4.44
N LEU A 563 -10.12 -10.53 -3.43
CA LEU A 563 -11.54 -10.92 -3.50
C LEU A 563 -12.42 -9.69 -3.55
N LEU A 564 -13.41 -9.72 -4.43
CA LEU A 564 -14.41 -8.69 -4.61
C LEU A 564 -15.79 -9.19 -4.18
N TYR A 565 -16.60 -8.28 -3.65
CA TYR A 565 -18.04 -8.49 -3.53
C TYR A 565 -18.71 -8.46 -4.92
N GLU A 566 -19.98 -8.84 -4.98
CA GLU A 566 -20.78 -8.84 -6.21
C GLU A 566 -20.88 -7.44 -6.87
N ASP A 567 -20.65 -6.36 -6.12
CA ASP A 567 -20.69 -4.97 -6.58
C ASP A 567 -19.30 -4.41 -6.94
N ASP A 568 -18.31 -5.28 -7.16
CA ASP A 568 -16.91 -4.95 -7.46
C ASP A 568 -16.20 -4.11 -6.39
N THR A 569 -16.71 -4.10 -5.16
CA THR A 569 -15.96 -3.53 -4.05
C THR A 569 -15.06 -4.57 -3.40
N ILE A 570 -13.91 -4.14 -2.87
CA ILE A 570 -12.93 -5.02 -2.23
C ILE A 570 -13.53 -5.65 -0.98
N GLN A 571 -13.49 -6.96 -0.90
CA GLN A 571 -13.77 -7.76 0.27
C GLN A 571 -12.47 -8.11 1.00
N HIS A 572 -11.45 -8.52 0.26
CA HIS A 572 -10.15 -8.92 0.77
C HIS A 572 -9.02 -8.40 -0.11
N ALA A 573 -8.07 -7.72 0.52
CA ALA A 573 -6.79 -7.30 -0.08
C ALA A 573 -5.63 -7.47 0.93
N GLY A 574 -5.60 -8.59 1.65
CA GLY A 574 -4.68 -8.89 2.74
C GLY A 574 -5.31 -8.66 4.12
N VAL A 575 -4.65 -9.18 5.15
CA VAL A 575 -5.08 -9.10 6.55
C VAL A 575 -3.98 -8.47 7.39
N VAL A 576 -4.36 -7.48 8.20
CA VAL A 576 -3.51 -6.84 9.21
C VAL A 576 -3.91 -7.34 10.60
N ILE A 577 -2.93 -7.76 11.38
CA ILE A 577 -3.12 -8.12 12.80
C ILE A 577 -3.28 -6.84 13.63
N GLY A 578 -4.24 -6.82 14.52
CA GLY A 578 -4.58 -5.66 15.34
C GLY A 578 -5.80 -4.87 14.86
N PHE A 579 -6.24 -4.99 13.61
CA PHE A 579 -7.47 -4.35 13.14
C PHE A 579 -8.68 -4.81 13.97
N GLY A 580 -9.46 -3.84 14.47
CA GLY A 580 -10.61 -4.12 15.32
C GLY A 580 -10.26 -4.78 16.66
N GLY A 581 -8.96 -4.80 17.02
CA GLY A 581 -8.43 -5.39 18.25
C GLY A 581 -7.90 -6.81 18.08
N ILE A 582 -7.96 -7.41 16.89
CA ILE A 582 -7.51 -8.79 16.66
C ILE A 582 -6.88 -8.92 15.27
N ALA A 583 -7.68 -8.87 14.22
CA ALA A 583 -7.25 -8.94 12.84
C ALA A 583 -8.40 -8.56 11.91
N GLY A 584 -8.08 -7.98 10.76
CA GLY A 584 -9.11 -7.61 9.79
C GLY A 584 -8.57 -7.42 8.38
N HIS A 585 -9.46 -7.50 7.41
CA HIS A 585 -9.14 -7.28 6.00
C HIS A 585 -8.88 -5.80 5.72
N THR A 586 -7.96 -5.54 4.81
CA THR A 586 -7.62 -4.19 4.36
C THR A 586 -8.56 -3.72 3.25
N PHE A 587 -8.79 -2.42 3.17
CA PHE A 587 -9.51 -1.73 2.09
C PHE A 587 -10.95 -2.21 1.82
N ILE A 588 -11.62 -2.81 2.80
CA ILE A 588 -13.01 -3.30 2.65
C ILE A 588 -13.93 -2.19 2.15
N GLY A 589 -14.70 -2.50 1.10
CA GLY A 589 -15.70 -1.61 0.50
C GLY A 589 -15.11 -0.52 -0.40
N LEU A 590 -13.78 -0.50 -0.62
CA LEU A 590 -13.18 0.32 -1.66
C LEU A 590 -13.51 -0.29 -3.02
N HIS A 591 -13.98 0.51 -3.98
CA HIS A 591 -14.23 0.00 -5.32
C HIS A 591 -12.92 -0.39 -6.01
N GLU A 592 -12.91 -1.47 -6.80
CA GLU A 592 -11.70 -2.07 -7.39
C GLU A 592 -10.82 -1.11 -8.20
N VAL A 593 -11.44 -0.10 -8.84
CA VAL A 593 -10.74 0.93 -9.63
C VAL A 593 -10.32 2.16 -8.83
N GLN A 594 -10.67 2.26 -7.55
CA GLN A 594 -10.26 3.38 -6.72
C GLN A 594 -8.84 3.20 -6.19
N ASN A 595 -8.08 4.28 -6.18
CA ASN A 595 -6.75 4.27 -5.58
C ASN A 595 -6.84 4.04 -4.07
N SER A 596 -6.18 3.00 -3.62
CA SER A 596 -5.90 2.77 -2.20
C SER A 596 -4.65 3.55 -1.76
N TYR A 597 -4.38 3.56 -0.46
CA TYR A 597 -3.16 4.13 0.10
C TYR A 597 -1.92 3.58 -0.61
N PHE A 598 -1.17 4.44 -1.31
CA PHE A 598 0.01 4.08 -2.13
C PHE A 598 -0.19 2.83 -2.99
N HIS A 599 -1.37 2.66 -3.58
CA HIS A 599 -1.78 1.52 -4.42
C HIS A 599 -1.67 0.14 -3.75
N ARG A 600 -1.61 0.07 -2.40
CA ARG A 600 -1.39 -1.16 -1.64
C ARG A 600 -2.43 -2.27 -1.93
N ALA A 601 -3.65 -1.94 -2.28
CA ALA A 601 -4.65 -2.94 -2.71
C ALA A 601 -4.38 -3.52 -4.10
N LEU A 602 -3.50 -2.91 -4.89
CA LEU A 602 -3.23 -3.24 -6.29
C LEU A 602 -1.77 -3.64 -6.55
N THR A 603 -0.99 -3.86 -5.48
CA THR A 603 0.40 -4.30 -5.52
C THR A 603 0.56 -5.65 -4.84
N ALA A 604 1.35 -6.55 -5.45
CA ALA A 604 1.76 -7.77 -4.76
C ALA A 604 2.66 -7.41 -3.58
N GLN A 605 2.43 -8.03 -2.43
CA GLN A 605 3.13 -7.71 -1.19
C GLN A 605 2.94 -8.79 -0.14
N ASP A 606 3.79 -8.77 0.88
CA ASP A 606 3.63 -9.61 2.04
C ASP A 606 2.62 -9.03 3.03
N TYR A 607 1.85 -9.90 3.63
CA TYR A 607 0.98 -9.62 4.76
C TYR A 607 1.17 -10.63 5.87
N SER A 608 0.71 -10.31 7.06
CA SER A 608 0.71 -11.28 8.17
C SER A 608 -0.23 -12.44 7.95
N ALA A 609 -1.33 -12.20 7.21
CA ALA A 609 -2.25 -13.25 6.81
C ALA A 609 -3.04 -12.90 5.53
N VAL A 610 -3.63 -13.94 4.93
CA VAL A 610 -4.62 -13.89 3.84
C VAL A 610 -5.76 -14.85 4.15
N THR A 611 -6.93 -14.66 3.54
CA THR A 611 -8.10 -15.50 3.84
C THR A 611 -8.09 -16.83 3.11
N ALA A 612 -8.55 -17.89 3.75
CA ALA A 612 -8.74 -19.21 3.15
C ALA A 612 -10.00 -19.31 2.26
N ALA A 613 -10.72 -18.21 2.03
CA ALA A 613 -11.74 -18.17 0.98
C ALA A 613 -11.14 -18.46 -0.41
N CYS A 614 -9.83 -18.10 -0.62
CA CYS A 614 -8.99 -18.60 -1.72
C CYS A 614 -7.52 -18.45 -1.31
N LEU A 615 -6.88 -19.56 -0.91
CA LEU A 615 -5.50 -19.60 -0.40
C LEU A 615 -4.76 -20.79 -1.00
N LEU A 616 -3.63 -20.52 -1.66
CA LEU A 616 -2.70 -21.53 -2.17
C LEU A 616 -1.56 -21.75 -1.17
N THR A 617 -1.20 -23.03 -0.94
CA THR A 617 -0.03 -23.41 -0.13
C THR A 617 0.55 -24.75 -0.60
N LYS A 618 1.82 -25.05 -0.26
CA LYS A 618 2.41 -26.37 -0.46
C LYS A 618 1.82 -27.38 0.53
N LYS A 619 1.42 -28.55 0.05
CA LYS A 619 0.86 -29.60 0.90
C LYS A 619 1.84 -30.05 1.99
N GLU A 620 3.11 -30.17 1.66
CA GLU A 620 4.15 -30.54 2.62
C GLU A 620 4.23 -29.54 3.77
N LEU A 621 4.26 -28.22 3.46
CA LEU A 621 4.27 -27.16 4.46
C LEU A 621 3.00 -27.19 5.31
N PHE A 622 1.83 -27.33 4.68
CA PHE A 622 0.56 -27.40 5.41
C PHE A 622 0.57 -28.52 6.46
N LEU A 623 1.05 -29.69 6.09
CA LEU A 623 1.16 -30.84 7.00
C LEU A 623 2.21 -30.60 8.07
N SER A 624 3.36 -30.02 7.74
CA SER A 624 4.47 -29.80 8.68
C SER A 624 4.13 -28.82 9.80
N VAL A 625 3.30 -27.79 9.50
CA VAL A 625 2.84 -26.80 10.51
C VAL A 625 1.57 -27.26 11.24
N GLY A 626 1.06 -28.46 10.96
CA GLY A 626 -0.09 -29.06 11.64
C GLY A 626 -1.46 -28.62 11.08
N GLY A 627 -1.52 -28.12 9.85
CA GLY A 627 -2.76 -27.74 9.18
C GLY A 627 -3.53 -26.62 9.86
N PHE A 628 -4.85 -26.56 9.66
CA PHE A 628 -5.71 -25.61 10.40
C PHE A 628 -5.92 -26.07 11.85
N THR A 629 -5.94 -25.12 12.77
CA THR A 629 -6.19 -25.36 14.19
C THR A 629 -7.67 -25.65 14.42
N GLU A 630 -8.00 -26.85 14.86
CA GLU A 630 -9.37 -27.36 14.92
C GLU A 630 -10.23 -26.69 16.01
N GLU A 631 -9.61 -26.08 17.04
CA GLU A 631 -10.26 -25.27 18.06
C GLU A 631 -10.73 -23.91 17.55
N LEU A 632 -10.22 -23.46 16.40
CA LEU A 632 -10.70 -22.30 15.66
C LEU A 632 -11.65 -22.80 14.55
N ALA A 633 -12.89 -23.02 14.93
CA ALA A 633 -13.85 -23.73 14.08
C ALA A 633 -14.33 -22.89 12.88
N VAL A 634 -14.40 -21.57 13.03
CA VAL A 634 -14.99 -20.66 12.04
C VAL A 634 -14.15 -19.42 11.83
N ALA A 635 -13.78 -18.68 12.89
CA ALA A 635 -13.03 -17.44 12.78
C ALA A 635 -11.53 -17.67 13.04
N PHE A 636 -10.70 -16.86 12.41
CA PHE A 636 -9.24 -16.78 12.60
C PHE A 636 -8.44 -18.06 12.31
N ASN A 637 -9.04 -19.10 11.77
CA ASN A 637 -8.35 -20.34 11.40
C ASN A 637 -7.33 -20.13 10.28
N ASP A 638 -7.68 -19.34 9.28
CA ASP A 638 -6.81 -18.95 8.17
C ASP A 638 -5.69 -18.00 8.64
N ILE A 639 -6.01 -17.08 9.52
CA ILE A 639 -5.03 -16.16 10.11
C ILE A 639 -4.04 -16.94 10.99
N ASP A 640 -4.50 -17.83 11.87
CA ASP A 640 -3.66 -18.74 12.67
C ASP A 640 -2.74 -19.59 11.77
N TYR A 641 -3.29 -20.13 10.68
CA TYR A 641 -2.49 -20.88 9.72
C TYR A 641 -1.38 -20.02 9.09
N CYS A 642 -1.71 -18.81 8.64
CA CYS A 642 -0.73 -17.90 8.07
C CYS A 642 0.37 -17.52 9.10
N LEU A 643 0.00 -17.32 10.36
CA LEU A 643 0.98 -17.05 11.41
C LEU A 643 1.88 -18.27 11.69
N LYS A 644 1.36 -19.49 11.62
CA LYS A 644 2.19 -20.72 11.67
C LYS A 644 3.15 -20.80 10.48
N VAL A 645 2.70 -20.45 9.28
CA VAL A 645 3.55 -20.35 8.08
C VAL A 645 4.69 -19.35 8.30
N ARG A 646 4.38 -18.17 8.85
CA ARG A 646 5.39 -17.16 9.19
C ARG A 646 6.37 -17.65 10.27
N ALA A 647 5.87 -18.30 11.31
CA ALA A 647 6.70 -18.91 12.34
C ALA A 647 7.65 -19.99 11.80
N ALA A 648 7.29 -20.66 10.69
CA ALA A 648 8.15 -21.55 9.93
C ALA A 648 9.15 -20.82 9.01
N GLY A 649 9.26 -19.49 9.11
CA GLY A 649 10.19 -18.66 8.32
C GLY A 649 9.78 -18.48 6.86
N LYS A 650 8.49 -18.60 6.54
CA LYS A 650 7.97 -18.43 5.19
C LYS A 650 7.12 -17.15 5.07
N LEU A 651 7.09 -16.59 3.87
CA LEU A 651 6.28 -15.43 3.53
C LEU A 651 4.83 -15.82 3.25
N VAL A 652 3.93 -14.89 3.53
CA VAL A 652 2.52 -14.95 3.15
C VAL A 652 2.26 -13.81 2.19
N VAL A 653 2.09 -14.15 0.92
CA VAL A 653 1.99 -13.18 -0.18
C VAL A 653 0.54 -12.91 -0.54
N TYR A 654 0.18 -11.66 -0.65
CA TYR A 654 -1.05 -11.21 -1.30
C TYR A 654 -0.75 -10.85 -2.76
N ASN A 655 -1.43 -11.50 -3.71
CA ASN A 655 -1.30 -11.20 -5.13
C ASN A 655 -2.61 -10.61 -5.68
N PRO A 656 -2.67 -9.29 -5.99
CA PRO A 656 -3.89 -8.64 -6.47
C PRO A 656 -4.31 -9.06 -7.88
N TYR A 657 -3.42 -9.69 -8.63
CA TYR A 657 -3.68 -10.17 -9.99
C TYR A 657 -4.38 -11.54 -10.01
N ALA A 658 -4.29 -12.28 -8.92
CA ALA A 658 -5.19 -13.40 -8.64
C ALA A 658 -6.53 -12.84 -8.16
N LEU A 659 -7.53 -12.77 -9.04
CA LEU A 659 -8.75 -11.99 -8.85
C LEU A 659 -10.01 -12.84 -9.01
N LEU A 660 -10.86 -12.83 -7.97
CA LEU A 660 -12.12 -13.56 -7.93
C LEU A 660 -13.24 -12.72 -7.30
N HIS A 661 -14.50 -13.03 -7.64
CA HIS A 661 -15.64 -12.66 -6.80
C HIS A 661 -15.80 -13.68 -5.67
N HIS A 662 -16.26 -13.22 -4.50
CA HIS A 662 -16.67 -14.06 -3.38
C HIS A 662 -18.04 -13.59 -2.88
N TYR A 663 -19.05 -14.40 -3.11
CA TYR A 663 -20.47 -14.08 -2.88
C TYR A 663 -20.91 -14.31 -1.44
N GLU A 664 -20.10 -13.92 -0.48
CA GLU A 664 -20.20 -14.15 0.97
C GLU A 664 -21.62 -14.19 1.54
N SER A 665 -21.81 -15.00 2.58
CA SER A 665 -23.01 -15.10 3.43
C SER A 665 -24.22 -15.82 2.84
N LYS A 666 -24.12 -16.45 1.66
CA LYS A 666 -25.22 -17.25 1.14
C LYS A 666 -25.49 -18.52 1.97
N SER A 667 -24.42 -19.18 2.42
CA SER A 667 -24.52 -20.46 3.12
C SER A 667 -24.59 -20.35 4.64
N ARG A 668 -23.98 -19.36 5.26
CA ARG A 668 -23.76 -19.28 6.71
C ARG A 668 -24.63 -18.26 7.44
N GLY A 669 -25.15 -17.24 6.73
CA GLY A 669 -25.87 -16.13 7.32
C GLY A 669 -25.01 -15.23 8.22
N LEU A 670 -25.63 -14.25 8.88
CA LEU A 670 -24.94 -13.30 9.75
C LEU A 670 -24.54 -13.92 11.09
N GLU A 671 -23.43 -13.45 11.68
CA GLU A 671 -22.95 -13.79 13.04
C GLU A 671 -23.72 -12.97 14.11
N ASP A 672 -25.05 -13.11 14.17
CA ASP A 672 -25.95 -12.25 14.94
C ASP A 672 -26.75 -12.97 16.04
N THR A 673 -26.64 -14.29 16.16
CA THR A 673 -27.27 -15.02 17.28
C THR A 673 -26.35 -15.03 18.51
N PRO A 674 -26.92 -15.11 19.74
CA PRO A 674 -26.12 -15.18 20.98
C PRO A 674 -25.08 -16.31 20.98
N GLU A 675 -25.44 -17.49 20.46
CA GLU A 675 -24.55 -18.65 20.39
C GLU A 675 -23.39 -18.42 19.44
N LYS A 676 -23.65 -17.77 18.30
CA LYS A 676 -22.60 -17.43 17.31
C LYS A 676 -21.64 -16.36 17.86
N VAL A 677 -22.19 -15.35 18.56
CA VAL A 677 -21.39 -14.31 19.22
C VAL A 677 -20.53 -14.91 20.33
N GLU A 678 -21.09 -15.82 21.14
CA GLU A 678 -20.37 -16.53 22.21
C GLU A 678 -19.22 -17.38 21.63
N ARG A 679 -19.48 -18.18 20.57
CA ARG A 679 -18.45 -18.94 19.88
C ARG A 679 -17.36 -18.01 19.33
N PHE A 680 -17.73 -16.94 18.64
CA PHE A 680 -16.78 -15.97 18.07
C PHE A 680 -15.85 -15.40 19.15
N ASN A 681 -16.40 -14.96 20.30
CA ASN A 681 -15.59 -14.42 21.38
C ASN A 681 -14.65 -15.46 21.99
N ARG A 682 -15.04 -16.72 22.08
CA ARG A 682 -14.15 -17.80 22.50
C ARG A 682 -13.03 -18.07 21.51
N GLU A 683 -13.33 -18.05 20.21
CA GLU A 683 -12.30 -18.17 19.16
C GLU A 683 -11.33 -16.98 19.18
N VAL A 684 -11.82 -15.76 19.42
CA VAL A 684 -11.01 -14.57 19.67
C VAL A 684 -10.05 -14.80 20.84
N ALA A 685 -10.55 -15.20 21.97
CA ALA A 685 -9.73 -15.41 23.18
C ALA A 685 -8.67 -16.51 22.96
N ARG A 686 -9.01 -17.61 22.24
CA ARG A 686 -8.06 -18.64 21.86
C ARG A 686 -6.98 -18.12 20.93
N PHE A 687 -7.34 -17.32 19.93
CA PHE A 687 -6.39 -16.71 19.01
C PHE A 687 -5.44 -15.77 19.76
N MET A 688 -5.95 -14.90 20.64
CA MET A 688 -5.13 -13.98 21.44
C MET A 688 -4.15 -14.73 22.36
N LYS A 689 -4.59 -15.84 22.99
CA LYS A 689 -3.73 -16.68 23.83
C LYS A 689 -2.60 -17.35 23.02
N ARG A 690 -2.82 -17.64 21.76
CA ARG A 690 -1.82 -18.27 20.87
C ARG A 690 -0.80 -17.28 20.32
N TRP A 691 -1.21 -16.06 20.07
CA TRP A 691 -0.40 -15.05 19.35
C TRP A 691 -0.32 -13.71 20.10
N PRO A 692 0.04 -13.72 21.43
CA PRO A 692 0.08 -12.49 22.21
C PRO A 692 1.15 -11.52 21.68
N GLU A 693 2.31 -12.02 21.25
CA GLU A 693 3.45 -11.21 20.85
C GLU A 693 3.14 -10.29 19.67
N ILE A 694 2.54 -10.81 18.59
CA ILE A 694 2.21 -9.99 17.43
C ILE A 694 1.08 -8.99 17.71
N LEU A 695 0.17 -9.33 18.64
CA LEU A 695 -0.89 -8.42 19.06
C LEU A 695 -0.37 -7.26 19.93
N GLU A 696 0.68 -7.49 20.70
CA GLU A 696 1.32 -6.48 21.54
C GLU A 696 2.36 -5.64 20.77
N GLN A 697 3.19 -6.28 19.93
CA GLN A 697 4.26 -5.62 19.18
C GLN A 697 3.74 -4.92 17.91
N GLY A 698 2.56 -5.33 17.41
CA GLY A 698 1.98 -4.85 16.16
C GLY A 698 2.35 -5.70 14.95
N ASP A 699 1.64 -5.47 13.86
CA ASP A 699 1.87 -6.15 12.59
C ASP A 699 3.06 -5.52 11.84
N PRO A 700 4.14 -6.25 11.51
CA PRO A 700 5.31 -5.70 10.85
C PRO A 700 5.00 -5.13 9.45
N TYR A 701 3.93 -5.58 8.82
CA TYR A 701 3.53 -5.06 7.50
C TYR A 701 2.57 -3.87 7.60
N TYR A 702 2.34 -3.35 8.82
CA TYR A 702 1.47 -2.20 9.06
C TYR A 702 2.15 -1.15 9.95
N ASN A 703 2.28 0.07 9.43
CA ASN A 703 3.02 1.13 10.14
C ASN A 703 2.30 1.56 11.43
N PRO A 704 3.02 1.73 12.56
CA PRO A 704 2.45 2.09 13.86
C PRO A 704 1.79 3.48 13.90
N ASN A 705 2.05 4.34 12.92
CA ASN A 705 1.44 5.66 12.77
C ASN A 705 0.02 5.60 12.17
N LEU A 706 -0.38 4.46 11.61
CA LEU A 706 -1.69 4.25 11.01
C LEU A 706 -2.67 3.64 12.03
N THR A 707 -3.97 4.02 11.92
CA THR A 707 -4.98 3.57 12.90
C THR A 707 -5.39 2.12 12.69
N LEU A 708 -5.54 1.37 13.80
CA LEU A 708 -6.09 0.01 13.81
C LEU A 708 -7.64 -0.02 13.83
N ARG A 709 -8.30 1.14 13.79
CA ARG A 709 -9.77 1.26 13.86
C ARG A 709 -10.44 1.29 12.49
N LYS A 710 -9.66 1.45 11.42
CA LYS A 710 -10.14 1.55 10.02
C LYS A 710 -9.29 0.66 9.13
N SER A 711 -9.89 0.13 8.07
CA SER A 711 -9.21 -0.74 7.09
C SER A 711 -8.55 0.01 5.92
N ASN A 712 -8.55 1.35 5.94
CA ASN A 712 -8.16 2.21 4.81
C ASN A 712 -6.78 2.85 4.95
N PHE A 713 -5.96 2.44 5.91
CA PHE A 713 -4.63 2.99 6.19
C PHE A 713 -4.64 4.49 6.56
N ALA A 714 -5.70 4.95 7.22
CA ALA A 714 -5.79 6.31 7.73
C ALA A 714 -4.82 6.54 8.90
N LEU A 715 -4.44 7.80 9.11
CA LEU A 715 -3.62 8.21 10.24
C LEU A 715 -4.32 7.93 11.58
N ARG A 716 -3.52 7.65 12.61
CA ARG A 716 -4.01 7.63 13.99
C ARG A 716 -4.50 9.02 14.40
N ASP A 717 -5.66 9.07 15.00
CA ASP A 717 -6.19 10.26 15.68
C ASP A 717 -5.49 10.40 17.03
N LEU A 718 -4.45 11.22 17.10
CA LEU A 718 -3.60 11.37 18.29
C LEU A 718 -4.32 11.98 19.51
N ASP A 719 -5.55 12.48 19.35
CA ASP A 719 -6.41 12.87 20.46
C ASP A 719 -7.09 11.65 21.12
N LYS A 720 -7.10 10.49 20.45
CA LYS A 720 -7.79 9.27 20.89
C LYS A 720 -6.91 8.02 20.92
N GLU A 721 -5.78 8.03 20.23
CA GLU A 721 -4.90 6.89 20.06
C GLU A 721 -3.44 7.33 20.23
N LYS A 722 -2.58 6.46 20.79
CA LYS A 722 -1.13 6.68 20.82
C LYS A 722 -0.46 5.90 19.69
N ILE A 723 0.65 6.43 19.17
CA ILE A 723 1.46 5.74 18.16
C ILE A 723 1.94 4.41 18.73
N GLY A 724 1.78 3.33 17.95
CA GLY A 724 2.19 1.98 18.34
C GLY A 724 1.29 1.30 19.39
N GLU A 725 0.29 1.99 19.96
CA GLU A 725 -0.60 1.38 20.94
C GLU A 725 -1.53 0.34 20.28
N PRO A 726 -1.59 -0.90 20.79
CA PRO A 726 -2.53 -1.88 20.30
C PRO A 726 -3.98 -1.44 20.59
N TYR A 727 -4.89 -1.82 19.69
CA TYR A 727 -6.31 -1.61 19.92
C TYR A 727 -6.87 -2.84 20.63
N HIS A 728 -7.44 -2.65 21.80
CA HIS A 728 -8.02 -3.74 22.59
C HIS A 728 -9.52 -3.89 22.30
N MET A 729 -9.94 -5.11 22.04
CA MET A 729 -11.36 -5.43 21.85
C MET A 729 -12.10 -5.36 23.20
N PRO A 730 -13.12 -4.50 23.37
CA PRO A 730 -13.85 -4.38 24.63
C PRO A 730 -14.59 -5.68 24.98
N GLY A 731 -14.51 -6.10 26.25
CA GLY A 731 -15.30 -7.22 26.80
C GLY A 731 -14.69 -8.59 26.58
N ILE A 732 -13.50 -8.70 25.99
CA ILE A 732 -12.83 -9.98 25.74
C ILE A 732 -12.22 -10.59 27.01
N GLU A 733 -11.97 -9.80 28.05
CA GLU A 733 -11.30 -10.19 29.28
C GLU A 733 -12.04 -11.32 30.03
N LYS A 734 -13.36 -11.39 29.89
CA LYS A 734 -14.17 -12.47 30.43
C LYS A 734 -13.73 -13.81 29.86
N TYR A 735 -13.64 -13.90 28.55
CA TYR A 735 -13.33 -15.13 27.82
C TYR A 735 -11.87 -15.56 27.99
N LEU A 736 -10.96 -14.60 28.15
CA LEU A 736 -9.54 -14.91 28.47
C LEU A 736 -9.43 -15.58 29.84
N ARG A 737 -10.14 -15.07 30.86
CA ARG A 737 -10.17 -15.69 32.19
C ARG A 737 -10.81 -17.09 32.20
N GLU A 738 -11.92 -17.28 31.47
CA GLU A 738 -12.55 -18.59 31.32
C GLU A 738 -11.58 -19.63 30.73
N LEU A 739 -10.77 -19.24 29.72
CA LEU A 739 -9.75 -20.11 29.14
C LEU A 739 -8.56 -20.38 30.08
N GLU A 740 -8.25 -19.47 31.01
CA GLU A 740 -7.23 -19.69 32.04
C GLU A 740 -7.72 -20.69 33.10
N GLU A 741 -9.00 -20.67 33.42
CA GLU A 741 -9.63 -21.59 34.37
C GLU A 741 -9.84 -23.00 33.77
N GLU A 742 -10.00 -23.12 32.46
CA GLU A 742 -10.11 -24.41 31.72
C GLU A 742 -8.75 -25.10 31.51
N ALA A 743 -7.62 -24.39 31.64
CA ALA A 743 -6.25 -24.91 31.40
C ALA A 743 -5.60 -25.43 32.67
#